data_5db732089ec21958719a3106d1352428
#
_entry.id   5db732089ec21958719a3106d1352428
#
_cell.length_a   1.000
_cell.length_b   1.000
_cell.length_c   1.000
_cell.angle_alpha   90.00
_cell.angle_beta   90.00
_cell.angle_gamma   90.00
#
_symmetry.space_group_name_H-M   'P 1'
#
loop_
_entity.id
_entity.type
_entity.pdbx_description
1 polymer ?
#
loop_
_entity_poly.entity_id
_entity_poly.type
_entity_poly.pdbx_seq_one_letter_code
_entity_poly.pdbx_strand_id
1 'polypeptide(L)'
;LRITGDQQGKVFLLCTEGVAEFDLITQKFTTLLQGNVTSIYFNKRLFIGKKDEVYVYNKETRNFDLSYHLAGKDISISCLHLDDEGSLWMGTDNSGVYKLDKEKVLTHPIEKGNTTSIYQDSSGELWIGSWEYGLYHVDKDGVIHNMRHDPQNPNSVASDFVRDCCEDNNGNIWIGTFKGLNRYQKSIGRFDNYVANNDTESLTHSSIWCIVKDAQGTLWLGTYFGGVNYFNPEYEIYTRYKATDTEQEGLSSPIIGRMIEDKNGNLWICTEGGGVNVYDRKKGIFQWFRHEERKNSISHNNVKAIYYDEKAEKMWIGTHLGGLNKLDLRTNTFTHYRMKEDDPNSLPSDIIRDITPYRDQLIIGTQNGVCLFDPATGICRQLFKDTKEGQAIRMVADLFMDKDSTLWIAATGEGVYSYRFDTDLLTNYRHDPEISGSLSNNNVNSIMQDSRGRLWFSTSGSGLDLYHKENNSFENFDMQKNGLSSDCVYEVCESSFEQNSLLLITNQGFSKFDVPNKTFHNYSIENGFPLTAVNENALYITRDGDVFLGGVQGMISFHEKKLYFTPKSYNILLSRLIVNGKEVTPDDETGILQYALSYTQEITLEADQNIFSIGYTTSNYISANRDKILYRLEGFSNEWSSVQRGQNIITYTNLNPGNYTFVVKTHRDEIKETRLKIRILPPWYETWWAYLIYIISVGSLLLYLIHAYNSRIRLRESLKYEKKHIEDLEALNQSK
;
A
#
# COMPACT_ATOMS: atom_id res chain seq x y z
N LEU A 1 18.47 20.45 15.57
CA LEU A 1 17.90 19.29 16.25
C LEU A 1 18.30 18.01 15.54
N ARG A 2 18.85 17.04 16.25
CA ARG A 2 19.11 15.67 15.77
C ARG A 2 18.64 14.68 16.82
N ILE A 3 18.22 13.49 16.36
CA ILE A 3 17.70 12.42 17.20
C ILE A 3 18.46 11.14 16.86
N THR A 4 18.88 10.42 17.88
CA THR A 4 19.44 9.06 17.76
C THR A 4 18.94 8.20 18.92
N GLY A 5 19.08 6.88 18.87
CA GLY A 5 18.57 6.01 19.93
C GLY A 5 19.40 4.73 20.09
N ASP A 6 19.25 4.10 21.26
CA ASP A 6 20.00 2.87 21.60
C ASP A 6 19.28 1.58 21.23
N GLN A 7 18.10 1.68 20.60
CA GLN A 7 17.21 0.55 20.28
C GLN A 7 16.77 -0.30 21.51
N GLN A 8 17.02 0.21 22.73
CA GLN A 8 16.69 -0.43 24.00
C GLN A 8 15.71 0.40 24.84
N GLY A 9 15.15 1.48 24.27
CA GLY A 9 14.17 2.34 24.90
C GLY A 9 14.68 3.72 25.28
N LYS A 10 15.90 4.08 24.91
CA LYS A 10 16.45 5.42 25.13
C LYS A 10 16.67 6.16 23.84
N VAL A 11 16.19 7.38 23.78
CA VAL A 11 16.34 8.30 22.67
C VAL A 11 17.17 9.49 23.12
N PHE A 12 18.20 9.82 22.35
CA PHE A 12 19.08 10.97 22.62
C PHE A 12 18.74 12.10 21.65
N LEU A 13 18.55 13.28 22.18
CA LEU A 13 18.17 14.48 21.47
C LEU A 13 19.27 15.52 21.57
N LEU A 14 19.70 16.01 20.40
CA LEU A 14 20.52 17.20 20.31
C LEU A 14 19.61 18.42 20.21
N CYS A 15 19.61 19.26 21.23
CA CYS A 15 18.84 20.49 21.33
C CYS A 15 19.77 21.71 21.28
N THR A 16 19.21 22.91 21.14
CA THR A 16 19.97 24.18 21.21
C THR A 16 20.69 24.38 22.55
N GLU A 17 20.18 23.81 23.62
CA GLU A 17 20.69 23.92 24.97
C GLU A 17 21.66 22.78 25.35
N GLY A 18 21.84 21.77 24.51
CA GLY A 18 22.72 20.64 24.78
C GLY A 18 22.13 19.28 24.36
N VAL A 19 22.45 18.24 25.13
CA VAL A 19 22.01 16.86 24.87
C VAL A 19 21.10 16.39 25.98
N ALA A 20 19.93 15.86 25.59
CA ALA A 20 18.97 15.25 26.50
C ALA A 20 18.75 13.77 26.14
N GLU A 21 18.48 12.95 27.15
CA GLU A 21 18.00 11.56 27.03
C GLU A 21 16.49 11.56 27.30
N PHE A 22 15.74 10.88 26.45
CA PHE A 22 14.32 10.56 26.68
C PHE A 22 14.17 9.06 26.85
N ASP A 23 13.64 8.64 27.98
CA ASP A 23 13.35 7.24 28.28
C ASP A 23 11.92 6.92 27.82
N LEU A 24 11.77 6.01 26.84
CA LEU A 24 10.48 5.64 26.27
C LEU A 24 9.58 4.86 27.25
N ILE A 25 10.17 4.22 28.24
CA ILE A 25 9.44 3.40 29.24
C ILE A 25 8.80 4.29 30.28
N THR A 26 9.59 5.21 30.84
CA THR A 26 9.16 6.13 31.90
C THR A 26 8.63 7.46 31.36
N GLN A 27 8.82 7.72 30.07
CA GLN A 27 8.50 8.99 29.39
C GLN A 27 9.15 10.23 30.03
N LYS A 28 10.33 10.05 30.63
CA LYS A 28 11.05 11.15 31.31
C LYS A 28 12.21 11.66 30.47
N PHE A 29 12.42 12.98 30.55
CA PHE A 29 13.59 13.64 30.00
C PHE A 29 14.67 13.78 31.09
N THR A 30 15.91 13.52 30.69
CA THR A 30 17.09 13.75 31.53
C THR A 30 18.12 14.54 30.73
N THR A 31 18.54 15.69 31.19
CA THR A 31 19.62 16.46 30.57
C THR A 31 20.95 15.76 30.82
N LEU A 32 21.66 15.34 29.77
CA LEU A 32 22.98 14.73 29.89
C LEU A 32 24.12 15.74 29.85
N LEU A 33 24.00 16.77 29.02
CA LEU A 33 24.99 17.81 28.86
C LEU A 33 24.33 19.14 28.48
N GLN A 34 24.75 20.24 29.14
CA GLN A 34 24.40 21.59 28.73
C GLN A 34 25.54 22.23 27.95
N GLY A 35 25.20 23.06 26.99
CA GLY A 35 26.15 23.84 26.19
C GLY A 35 26.08 23.55 24.69
N ASN A 36 26.93 24.21 23.92
CA ASN A 36 26.90 24.15 22.47
C ASN A 36 27.52 22.84 21.98
N VAL A 37 26.66 21.91 21.56
CA VAL A 37 27.02 20.65 20.90
C VAL A 37 26.62 20.74 19.44
N THR A 38 27.46 20.30 18.50
CA THR A 38 27.27 20.47 17.06
C THR A 38 26.79 19.19 16.38
N SER A 39 27.14 18.04 16.94
CA SER A 39 26.72 16.74 16.39
C SER A 39 26.49 15.69 17.47
N ILE A 40 25.66 14.70 17.17
CA ILE A 40 25.34 13.55 18.01
C ILE A 40 25.29 12.29 17.14
N TYR A 41 25.85 11.21 17.66
CA TYR A 41 25.85 9.91 16.98
C TYR A 41 25.86 8.76 18.01
N PHE A 42 25.05 7.75 17.77
CA PHE A 42 25.00 6.56 18.62
C PHE A 42 25.35 5.30 17.83
N ASN A 43 26.40 4.60 18.27
CA ASN A 43 26.74 3.25 17.84
C ASN A 43 27.37 2.51 19.03
N LYS A 44 26.57 1.68 19.73
CA LYS A 44 26.94 1.05 21.02
C LYS A 44 27.32 2.04 22.12
N ARG A 45 27.86 3.20 21.79
CA ARG A 45 28.19 4.31 22.67
C ARG A 45 27.65 5.61 22.07
N LEU A 46 27.39 6.59 22.94
CA LEU A 46 26.94 7.90 22.52
C LEU A 46 28.17 8.81 22.30
N PHE A 47 28.34 9.28 21.07
CA PHE A 47 29.38 10.25 20.67
C PHE A 47 28.73 11.62 20.48
N ILE A 48 29.44 12.66 20.85
CA ILE A 48 29.08 14.05 20.54
C ILE A 48 30.26 14.80 19.94
N GLY A 49 29.97 15.71 19.02
CA GLY A 49 30.93 16.71 18.53
C GLY A 49 30.67 18.05 19.20
N LYS A 50 31.72 18.71 19.67
CA LYS A 50 31.68 20.03 20.23
C LYS A 50 32.82 20.85 19.63
N LYS A 51 32.50 21.71 18.64
CA LYS A 51 33.50 22.33 17.80
C LYS A 51 34.41 21.28 17.13
N ASP A 52 35.70 21.32 17.37
CA ASP A 52 36.73 20.44 16.85
C ASP A 52 37.08 19.24 17.77
N GLU A 53 36.25 19.01 18.80
CA GLU A 53 36.44 17.94 19.78
C GLU A 53 35.33 16.89 19.68
N VAL A 54 35.72 15.61 19.86
CA VAL A 54 34.80 14.46 19.96
C VAL A 54 34.83 13.93 21.39
N TYR A 55 33.65 13.78 21.98
CA TYR A 55 33.47 13.21 23.30
C TYR A 55 32.65 11.92 23.22
N VAL A 56 32.84 11.03 24.18
CA VAL A 56 32.10 9.79 24.35
C VAL A 56 31.44 9.75 25.72
N TYR A 57 30.17 9.43 25.77
CA TYR A 57 29.44 9.30 27.01
C TYR A 57 29.87 8.05 27.80
N ASN A 58 30.29 8.29 29.03
CA ASN A 58 30.67 7.26 29.99
C ASN A 58 29.48 7.01 30.93
N LYS A 59 28.91 5.79 30.84
CA LYS A 59 27.72 5.41 31.64
C LYS A 59 28.01 5.30 33.14
N GLU A 60 29.25 5.00 33.53
CA GLU A 60 29.64 4.81 34.92
C GLU A 60 29.79 6.17 35.65
N THR A 61 30.48 7.10 35.02
CA THR A 61 30.68 8.43 35.57
C THR A 61 29.55 9.40 35.25
N ARG A 62 28.64 9.04 34.34
CA ARG A 62 27.58 9.87 33.76
C ARG A 62 28.08 11.20 33.18
N ASN A 63 29.33 11.19 32.70
CA ASN A 63 29.99 12.33 32.06
C ASN A 63 30.43 12.01 30.64
N PHE A 64 30.81 13.03 29.89
CA PHE A 64 31.42 12.91 28.57
C PHE A 64 32.94 13.03 28.69
N ASP A 65 33.64 11.97 28.29
CA ASP A 65 35.09 11.93 28.28
C ASP A 65 35.60 12.35 26.91
N LEU A 66 36.65 13.19 26.84
CA LEU A 66 37.28 13.61 25.57
C LEU A 66 37.89 12.36 24.88
N SER A 67 37.46 12.08 23.67
CA SER A 67 37.94 10.97 22.86
C SER A 67 38.99 11.40 21.86
N TYR A 68 38.78 12.52 21.18
CA TYR A 68 39.68 13.05 20.17
C TYR A 68 39.54 14.57 20.01
N HIS A 69 40.68 15.24 19.66
CA HIS A 69 40.73 16.65 19.35
C HIS A 69 41.34 16.86 17.96
N LEU A 70 40.56 17.43 17.03
CA LEU A 70 40.93 17.58 15.62
C LEU A 70 42.00 18.68 15.36
N ALA A 71 42.27 19.52 16.34
CA ALA A 71 43.31 20.54 16.32
C ALA A 71 43.28 21.45 15.07
N GLY A 72 42.16 22.08 14.77
CA GLY A 72 41.98 22.98 13.62
C GLY A 72 41.39 24.33 14.06
N LYS A 73 41.92 25.44 13.50
CA LYS A 73 41.27 26.75 13.69
C LYS A 73 39.98 26.80 12.89
N ASP A 74 38.86 27.20 13.51
CA ASP A 74 37.57 27.44 12.94
C ASP A 74 36.92 26.20 12.27
N ILE A 75 37.23 24.99 12.77
CA ILE A 75 36.59 23.72 12.36
C ILE A 75 35.47 23.41 13.35
N SER A 76 34.30 23.03 12.83
CA SER A 76 33.20 22.52 13.64
C SER A 76 32.74 21.18 13.07
N ILE A 77 32.66 20.17 13.94
CA ILE A 77 32.25 18.80 13.57
C ILE A 77 30.74 18.79 13.41
N SER A 78 30.26 18.65 12.16
CA SER A 78 28.86 18.68 11.79
C SER A 78 28.19 17.30 11.87
N CYS A 79 28.91 16.22 11.63
CA CYS A 79 28.42 14.85 11.75
C CYS A 79 29.53 13.87 12.09
N LEU A 80 29.13 12.73 12.67
CA LEU A 80 30.03 11.66 13.12
C LEU A 80 29.49 10.34 12.62
N HIS A 81 30.39 9.42 12.25
CA HIS A 81 30.05 8.04 11.90
C HIS A 81 31.24 7.12 12.28
N LEU A 82 30.92 5.98 12.90
CA LEU A 82 31.88 4.91 13.17
C LEU A 82 31.61 3.78 12.18
N ASP A 83 32.56 3.53 11.28
CA ASP A 83 32.43 2.48 10.28
C ASP A 83 32.57 1.07 10.89
N ASP A 84 32.21 0.05 10.10
CA ASP A 84 32.27 -1.35 10.54
C ASP A 84 33.70 -1.82 10.83
N GLU A 85 34.68 -1.14 10.27
CA GLU A 85 36.12 -1.37 10.55
C GLU A 85 36.53 -0.71 11.87
N GLY A 86 35.72 0.16 12.44
CA GLY A 86 35.95 0.88 13.68
C GLY A 86 36.76 2.17 13.51
N SER A 87 36.86 2.71 12.30
CA SER A 87 37.38 4.04 12.05
C SER A 87 36.30 5.10 12.29
N LEU A 88 36.68 6.21 12.91
CA LEU A 88 35.78 7.34 13.16
C LEU A 88 35.88 8.34 12.02
N TRP A 89 34.77 8.54 11.32
CA TRP A 89 34.61 9.53 10.28
C TRP A 89 33.99 10.80 10.87
N MET A 90 34.63 11.93 10.64
CA MET A 90 34.25 13.24 11.18
C MET A 90 34.00 14.21 10.03
N GLY A 91 32.72 14.48 9.75
CA GLY A 91 32.33 15.53 8.81
C GLY A 91 32.40 16.90 9.48
N THR A 92 32.84 17.91 8.72
CA THR A 92 33.01 19.27 9.19
C THR A 92 32.17 20.27 8.41
N ASP A 93 31.97 21.45 8.97
CA ASP A 93 31.19 22.53 8.35
C ASP A 93 31.93 23.26 7.20
N ASN A 94 33.26 23.21 7.14
CA ASN A 94 34.04 23.93 6.11
C ASN A 94 35.18 23.13 5.49
N SER A 95 35.65 22.08 6.17
CA SER A 95 36.92 21.41 5.83
C SER A 95 36.72 19.97 5.33
N GLY A 96 35.49 19.63 4.88
CA GLY A 96 35.23 18.29 4.35
C GLY A 96 35.22 17.20 5.43
N VAL A 97 35.91 16.09 5.22
CA VAL A 97 35.81 14.89 6.05
C VAL A 97 37.19 14.42 6.50
N TYR A 98 37.32 14.15 7.79
CA TYR A 98 38.48 13.49 8.40
C TYR A 98 38.14 12.06 8.79
N LYS A 99 39.11 11.15 8.65
CA LYS A 99 39.02 9.76 9.10
C LYS A 99 40.12 9.49 10.14
N LEU A 100 39.70 9.01 11.30
CA LEU A 100 40.58 8.51 12.35
C LEU A 100 40.48 7.00 12.42
N ASP A 101 41.55 6.29 12.10
CA ASP A 101 41.54 4.84 12.15
C ASP A 101 41.71 4.28 13.58
N LYS A 102 41.67 2.95 13.74
CA LYS A 102 41.83 2.27 15.04
C LYS A 102 43.20 2.51 15.66
N GLU A 103 44.23 2.75 14.85
CA GLU A 103 45.59 3.02 15.28
C GLU A 103 45.79 4.50 15.62
N LYS A 104 44.73 5.29 15.57
CA LYS A 104 44.68 6.74 15.79
C LYS A 104 45.47 7.56 14.76
N VAL A 105 45.61 7.02 13.53
CA VAL A 105 46.15 7.78 12.42
C VAL A 105 45.02 8.61 11.79
N LEU A 106 45.22 9.93 11.71
CA LEU A 106 44.32 10.86 11.10
C LEU A 106 44.62 11.03 9.62
N THR A 107 43.61 10.88 8.78
CA THR A 107 43.66 11.19 7.35
C THR A 107 42.57 12.19 6.97
N HIS A 108 42.76 12.87 5.84
CA HIS A 108 41.82 13.90 5.34
C HIS A 108 41.36 13.57 3.91
N PRO A 109 40.50 12.55 3.74
CA PRO A 109 40.16 12.03 2.42
C PRO A 109 39.34 13.00 1.56
N ILE A 110 38.57 13.88 2.16
CA ILE A 110 37.82 14.91 1.45
C ILE A 110 38.17 16.27 2.06
N GLU A 111 38.91 17.08 1.30
CA GLU A 111 39.60 18.28 1.82
C GLU A 111 38.68 19.55 1.80
N LYS A 112 37.50 19.49 1.23
CA LYS A 112 36.63 20.66 1.06
C LYS A 112 35.16 20.32 1.26
N GLY A 113 34.41 21.29 1.73
CA GLY A 113 32.98 21.26 1.77
C GLY A 113 32.38 21.20 3.18
N ASN A 114 31.12 21.53 3.26
CA ASN A 114 30.30 21.41 4.44
C ASN A 114 29.61 20.04 4.39
N THR A 115 30.05 19.12 5.25
CA THR A 115 29.52 17.75 5.30
C THR A 115 28.22 17.74 6.12
N THR A 116 27.16 17.22 5.53
CA THR A 116 25.82 17.18 6.12
C THR A 116 25.46 15.84 6.75
N SER A 117 25.91 14.74 6.11
CA SER A 117 25.66 13.37 6.57
C SER A 117 26.78 12.43 6.14
N ILE A 118 26.96 11.36 6.91
CA ILE A 118 27.81 10.22 6.58
C ILE A 118 26.99 8.97 6.87
N TYR A 119 26.77 8.14 5.87
CA TYR A 119 25.99 6.92 5.93
C TYR A 119 26.81 5.73 5.37
N GLN A 120 26.82 4.61 6.08
CA GLN A 120 27.41 3.36 5.61
C GLN A 120 26.29 2.40 5.20
N ASP A 121 26.35 1.90 3.98
CA ASP A 121 25.36 0.95 3.48
C ASP A 121 25.68 -0.49 3.90
N SER A 122 24.76 -1.41 3.62
CA SER A 122 24.89 -2.83 3.98
C SER A 122 26.06 -3.55 3.30
N SER A 123 26.64 -2.97 2.25
CA SER A 123 27.83 -3.47 1.56
C SER A 123 29.14 -2.93 2.14
N GLY A 124 29.07 -2.02 3.11
CA GLY A 124 30.21 -1.37 3.76
C GLY A 124 30.71 -0.11 3.05
N GLU A 125 30.08 0.31 1.96
CA GLU A 125 30.42 1.54 1.22
C GLU A 125 29.85 2.77 1.93
N LEU A 126 30.57 3.92 1.82
CA LEU A 126 30.15 5.15 2.49
C LEU A 126 29.55 6.14 1.51
N TRP A 127 28.46 6.75 1.94
CA TRP A 127 27.73 7.78 1.22
C TRP A 127 27.76 9.06 2.05
N ILE A 128 28.39 10.10 1.49
CA ILE A 128 28.70 11.34 2.22
C ILE A 128 28.03 12.51 1.53
N GLY A 129 27.04 13.08 2.20
CA GLY A 129 26.34 14.25 1.73
C GLY A 129 27.13 15.53 1.96
N SER A 130 27.13 16.44 1.01
CA SER A 130 27.77 17.74 1.13
C SER A 130 26.80 18.86 0.72
N TRP A 131 26.89 19.97 1.40
CA TRP A 131 26.24 21.21 0.99
C TRP A 131 27.12 21.90 -0.07
N GLU A 132 26.63 22.03 -1.29
CA GLU A 132 27.27 22.61 -2.47
C GLU A 132 28.24 21.72 -3.27
N TYR A 133 28.66 20.55 -2.75
CA TYR A 133 29.60 19.68 -3.46
C TYR A 133 28.98 18.34 -3.91
N GLY A 134 27.68 18.17 -3.75
CA GLY A 134 26.96 16.96 -4.17
C GLY A 134 27.14 15.79 -3.21
N LEU A 135 27.17 14.58 -3.78
CA LEU A 135 27.27 13.31 -3.07
C LEU A 135 28.63 12.68 -3.33
N TYR A 136 29.33 12.34 -2.26
CA TYR A 136 30.55 11.51 -2.36
C TYR A 136 30.20 10.06 -2.04
N HIS A 137 30.69 9.15 -2.84
CA HIS A 137 30.63 7.71 -2.65
C HIS A 137 32.04 7.17 -2.46
N VAL A 138 32.29 6.52 -1.33
CA VAL A 138 33.56 5.82 -1.04
C VAL A 138 33.28 4.33 -1.22
N ASP A 139 33.86 3.74 -2.23
CA ASP A 139 33.69 2.33 -2.52
C ASP A 139 34.50 1.42 -1.58
N LYS A 140 34.36 0.09 -1.76
CA LYS A 140 35.08 -0.91 -0.94
C LYS A 140 36.59 -0.86 -1.01
N ASP A 141 37.12 -0.34 -2.12
CA ASP A 141 38.57 -0.19 -2.33
C ASP A 141 39.07 1.15 -1.77
N GLY A 142 38.19 1.97 -1.20
CA GLY A 142 38.45 3.29 -0.63
C GLY A 142 38.57 4.39 -1.69
N VAL A 143 38.15 4.12 -2.93
CA VAL A 143 38.16 5.13 -4.00
C VAL A 143 36.94 6.05 -3.81
N ILE A 144 37.20 7.35 -3.95
CA ILE A 144 36.18 8.39 -3.73
C ILE A 144 35.67 8.88 -5.07
N HIS A 145 34.35 8.68 -5.29
CA HIS A 145 33.62 9.17 -6.46
C HIS A 145 32.77 10.36 -6.04
N ASN A 146 32.81 11.46 -6.79
CA ASN A 146 31.95 12.61 -6.55
C ASN A 146 30.85 12.68 -7.61
N MET A 147 29.59 12.56 -7.16
CA MET A 147 28.38 12.59 -7.98
C MET A 147 27.73 13.96 -7.82
N ARG A 148 27.62 14.70 -8.94
CA ARG A 148 27.09 16.06 -8.97
C ARG A 148 25.86 16.19 -9.86
N HIS A 149 25.10 17.24 -9.62
CA HIS A 149 23.98 17.63 -10.47
C HIS A 149 24.49 18.05 -11.85
N ASP A 150 23.92 17.43 -12.89
CA ASP A 150 24.13 17.78 -14.28
C ASP A 150 22.80 18.18 -14.93
N PRO A 151 22.56 19.45 -15.25
CA PRO A 151 21.30 19.92 -15.89
C PRO A 151 21.03 19.26 -17.25
N GLN A 152 22.03 18.70 -17.91
CA GLN A 152 21.91 18.03 -19.20
C GLN A 152 21.56 16.53 -19.03
N ASN A 153 21.71 16.00 -17.83
CA ASN A 153 21.47 14.59 -17.53
C ASN A 153 20.35 14.43 -16.48
N PRO A 154 19.11 14.10 -16.88
CA PRO A 154 18.00 13.92 -15.96
C PRO A 154 18.20 12.75 -14.99
N ASN A 155 19.15 11.87 -15.26
CA ASN A 155 19.52 10.73 -14.39
C ASN A 155 20.69 11.04 -13.46
N SER A 156 21.10 12.32 -13.32
CA SER A 156 22.04 12.78 -12.30
C SER A 156 21.30 13.11 -10.99
N VAL A 157 22.03 13.33 -9.89
CA VAL A 157 21.43 13.83 -8.64
C VAL A 157 20.73 15.15 -8.87
N ALA A 158 19.54 15.35 -8.29
CA ALA A 158 18.69 16.52 -8.55
C ALA A 158 19.30 17.85 -8.07
N SER A 159 20.24 17.81 -7.13
CA SER A 159 20.88 19.01 -6.58
C SER A 159 22.21 18.67 -5.92
N ASP A 160 23.17 19.58 -6.00
CA ASP A 160 24.44 19.50 -5.26
C ASP A 160 24.30 19.76 -3.75
N PHE A 161 23.11 20.22 -3.31
CA PHE A 161 22.80 20.45 -1.90
C PHE A 161 22.21 19.17 -1.29
N VAL A 162 23.07 18.22 -0.94
CA VAL A 162 22.69 16.93 -0.33
C VAL A 162 22.58 17.11 1.18
N ARG A 163 21.54 16.53 1.77
CA ARG A 163 21.24 16.64 3.22
C ARG A 163 21.47 15.35 3.97
N ASP A 164 20.93 14.24 3.43
CA ASP A 164 20.93 12.96 4.13
C ASP A 164 20.87 11.79 3.16
N CYS A 165 21.28 10.60 3.59
CA CYS A 165 21.30 9.37 2.82
C CYS A 165 20.82 8.19 3.65
N CYS A 166 20.12 7.25 3.00
CA CYS A 166 19.68 6.01 3.63
C CYS A 166 19.51 4.89 2.59
N GLU A 167 19.87 3.66 2.93
CA GLU A 167 19.66 2.48 2.09
C GLU A 167 18.29 1.84 2.35
N ASP A 168 17.56 1.49 1.29
CA ASP A 168 16.34 0.67 1.41
C ASP A 168 16.67 -0.84 1.52
N ASN A 169 15.64 -1.68 1.71
CA ASN A 169 15.83 -3.13 1.81
C ASN A 169 16.17 -3.81 0.47
N ASN A 170 16.08 -3.09 -0.64
CA ASN A 170 16.44 -3.55 -1.98
C ASN A 170 17.89 -3.15 -2.37
N GLY A 171 18.62 -2.48 -1.48
CA GLY A 171 19.98 -2.02 -1.69
C GLY A 171 20.09 -0.74 -2.51
N ASN A 172 18.98 0.00 -2.76
CA ASN A 172 19.04 1.33 -3.37
C ASN A 172 19.38 2.38 -2.32
N ILE A 173 20.14 3.39 -2.72
CA ILE A 173 20.45 4.53 -1.84
C ILE A 173 19.46 5.66 -2.12
N TRP A 174 18.78 6.09 -1.08
CA TRP A 174 17.89 7.24 -1.10
C TRP A 174 18.61 8.47 -0.58
N ILE A 175 18.56 9.54 -1.33
CA ILE A 175 19.31 10.78 -1.09
C ILE A 175 18.34 11.94 -0.99
N GLY A 176 18.30 12.57 0.17
CA GLY A 176 17.55 13.81 0.40
C GLY A 176 18.35 15.03 -0.05
N THR A 177 17.77 15.81 -0.96
CA THR A 177 18.40 17.05 -1.46
C THR A 177 17.49 18.26 -1.26
N PHE A 178 18.02 19.44 -1.53
CA PHE A 178 17.24 20.69 -1.53
C PHE A 178 16.16 20.72 -2.62
N LYS A 179 16.36 20.01 -3.76
CA LYS A 179 15.46 20.02 -4.91
C LYS A 179 14.70 18.72 -5.15
N GLY A 180 14.71 17.76 -4.22
CA GLY A 180 13.97 16.52 -4.34
C GLY A 180 14.54 15.38 -3.51
N LEU A 181 13.81 14.28 -3.53
CA LEU A 181 14.26 12.96 -3.10
C LEU A 181 14.82 12.24 -4.31
N ASN A 182 15.97 11.58 -4.16
CA ASN A 182 16.62 10.86 -5.25
C ASN A 182 16.81 9.41 -4.83
N ARG A 183 16.57 8.47 -5.75
CA ARG A 183 16.90 7.06 -5.58
C ARG A 183 18.06 6.72 -6.49
N TYR A 184 19.20 6.34 -5.93
CA TYR A 184 20.31 5.79 -6.69
C TYR A 184 20.19 4.27 -6.76
N GLN A 185 19.98 3.75 -7.96
CA GLN A 185 19.90 2.33 -8.24
C GLN A 185 21.33 1.79 -8.48
N LYS A 186 21.94 1.18 -7.45
CA LYS A 186 23.32 0.67 -7.50
C LYS A 186 23.55 -0.32 -8.65
N SER A 187 22.55 -1.15 -8.99
CA SER A 187 22.63 -2.17 -10.02
C SER A 187 22.84 -1.64 -11.44
N ILE A 188 22.38 -0.42 -11.72
CA ILE A 188 22.45 0.22 -13.05
C ILE A 188 23.14 1.58 -13.04
N GLY A 189 23.56 2.08 -11.88
CA GLY A 189 24.28 3.35 -11.75
C GLY A 189 23.47 4.59 -12.13
N ARG A 190 22.17 4.60 -11.85
CA ARG A 190 21.23 5.65 -12.30
C ARG A 190 20.49 6.28 -11.12
N PHE A 191 20.23 7.60 -11.22
CA PHE A 191 19.33 8.30 -10.32
C PHE A 191 17.92 8.40 -10.89
N ASP A 192 16.92 8.16 -10.05
CA ASP A 192 15.54 8.56 -10.26
C ASP A 192 15.22 9.73 -9.32
N ASN A 193 14.60 10.77 -9.85
CA ASN A 193 14.38 12.01 -9.12
C ASN A 193 12.87 12.21 -8.84
N TYR A 194 12.52 12.48 -7.58
CA TYR A 194 11.16 12.72 -7.12
C TYR A 194 11.06 14.14 -6.56
N VAL A 195 10.15 14.93 -7.11
CA VAL A 195 9.91 16.32 -6.71
C VAL A 195 8.44 16.50 -6.29
N ALA A 196 8.18 17.48 -5.44
CA ALA A 196 6.83 17.86 -5.09
C ALA A 196 6.11 18.46 -6.33
N ASN A 197 4.88 18.01 -6.55
CA ASN A 197 3.98 18.50 -7.59
C ASN A 197 2.54 18.57 -7.04
N ASN A 198 1.57 18.89 -7.88
CA ASN A 198 0.16 19.02 -7.48
C ASN A 198 -0.57 17.67 -7.29
N ASP A 199 0.13 16.55 -7.40
CA ASP A 199 -0.45 15.23 -7.16
C ASP A 199 -0.56 14.96 -5.64
N THR A 200 -1.70 14.44 -5.21
CA THR A 200 -1.95 14.11 -3.79
C THR A 200 -1.01 13.03 -3.24
N GLU A 201 -0.38 12.26 -4.12
CA GLU A 201 0.59 11.21 -3.75
C GLU A 201 2.04 11.63 -3.94
N SER A 202 2.30 12.89 -4.31
CA SER A 202 3.65 13.42 -4.42
C SER A 202 4.21 13.84 -3.05
N LEU A 203 5.49 14.16 -3.03
CA LEU A 203 6.11 14.79 -1.86
C LEU A 203 5.36 16.06 -1.48
N THR A 204 5.15 16.29 -0.19
CA THR A 204 4.54 17.53 0.32
C THR A 204 5.43 18.76 0.13
N HIS A 205 6.75 18.54 -0.01
CA HIS A 205 7.74 19.58 -0.29
C HIS A 205 9.01 18.96 -0.90
N SER A 206 9.61 19.61 -1.90
CA SER A 206 10.81 19.09 -2.59
C SER A 206 12.07 19.09 -1.72
N SER A 207 12.22 20.02 -0.78
CA SER A 207 13.41 20.06 0.08
C SER A 207 13.32 19.02 1.19
N ILE A 208 14.10 17.95 1.06
CA ILE A 208 14.19 16.88 2.05
C ILE A 208 15.28 17.20 3.05
N TRP A 209 14.95 17.16 4.32
CA TRP A 209 15.86 17.52 5.41
C TRP A 209 16.55 16.30 6.03
N CYS A 210 15.83 15.21 6.24
CA CYS A 210 16.35 13.96 6.79
C CYS A 210 15.58 12.75 6.25
N ILE A 211 16.24 11.60 6.26
CA ILE A 211 15.67 10.31 5.87
C ILE A 211 15.97 9.30 6.97
N VAL A 212 14.95 8.57 7.42
CA VAL A 212 15.11 7.49 8.42
C VAL A 212 14.39 6.26 7.93
N LYS A 213 15.06 5.11 7.95
CA LYS A 213 14.45 3.80 7.68
C LYS A 213 14.06 3.13 9.00
N ASP A 214 12.80 2.72 9.13
CA ASP A 214 12.35 1.94 10.26
C ASP A 214 12.64 0.44 10.11
N ALA A 215 12.37 -0.35 11.14
CA ALA A 215 12.58 -1.80 11.15
C ALA A 215 11.71 -2.56 10.13
N GLN A 216 10.65 -1.95 9.64
CA GLN A 216 9.76 -2.50 8.62
C GLN A 216 10.24 -2.19 7.19
N GLY A 217 11.27 -1.34 7.04
CA GLY A 217 11.77 -0.87 5.76
C GLY A 217 11.04 0.38 5.25
N THR A 218 10.16 0.98 6.06
CA THR A 218 9.51 2.24 5.71
C THR A 218 10.50 3.39 5.83
N LEU A 219 10.58 4.20 4.79
CA LEU A 219 11.38 5.42 4.76
C LEU A 219 10.52 6.59 5.23
N TRP A 220 11.03 7.29 6.22
CA TRP A 220 10.44 8.50 6.80
C TRP A 220 11.26 9.71 6.34
N LEU A 221 10.58 10.67 5.73
CA LEU A 221 11.19 11.83 5.12
C LEU A 221 10.74 13.08 5.86
N GLY A 222 11.65 13.71 6.58
CA GLY A 222 11.42 15.04 7.11
C GLY A 222 11.63 16.08 6.00
N THR A 223 10.65 16.93 5.75
CA THR A 223 10.73 17.99 4.75
C THR A 223 10.90 19.36 5.41
N TYR A 224 11.34 20.37 4.65
CA TYR A 224 11.64 21.70 5.19
C TYR A 224 10.37 22.41 5.71
N PHE A 225 9.26 22.38 4.96
CA PHE A 225 7.99 23.00 5.36
C PHE A 225 6.77 22.08 5.20
N GLY A 226 6.90 20.93 4.60
CA GLY A 226 5.79 20.03 4.26
C GLY A 226 5.47 18.98 5.33
N GLY A 227 6.11 19.03 6.51
CA GLY A 227 5.95 18.03 7.56
C GLY A 227 6.73 16.74 7.26
N VAL A 228 6.13 15.60 7.53
CA VAL A 228 6.73 14.26 7.37
C VAL A 228 6.00 13.47 6.31
N ASN A 229 6.73 12.94 5.34
CA ASN A 229 6.26 11.96 4.38
C ASN A 229 6.78 10.58 4.77
N TYR A 230 6.05 9.54 4.44
CA TYR A 230 6.53 8.18 4.61
C TYR A 230 6.05 7.27 3.48
N PHE A 231 6.89 6.34 3.07
CA PHE A 231 6.57 5.30 2.11
C PHE A 231 7.47 4.09 2.32
N ASN A 232 7.09 2.94 1.80
CA ASN A 232 7.92 1.76 1.84
C ASN A 232 8.13 1.22 0.42
N PRO A 233 9.38 1.22 -0.11
CA PRO A 233 9.67 0.74 -1.46
C PRO A 233 9.27 -0.71 -1.71
N GLU A 234 9.21 -1.56 -0.68
CA GLU A 234 8.78 -2.96 -0.81
C GLU A 234 7.27 -3.08 -1.11
N TYR A 235 6.46 -2.05 -0.73
CA TYR A 235 5.02 -2.00 -0.97
C TYR A 235 4.67 -1.28 -2.27
N GLU A 236 5.63 -0.70 -2.97
CA GLU A 236 5.44 -0.13 -4.31
C GLU A 236 5.41 -1.27 -5.34
N ILE A 237 4.24 -1.90 -5.45
CA ILE A 237 4.00 -2.97 -6.41
C ILE A 237 3.85 -2.39 -7.81
N TYR A 238 3.17 -1.23 -7.92
CA TYR A 238 2.70 -0.66 -9.16
C TYR A 238 3.54 0.53 -9.61
N THR A 239 3.93 0.54 -10.91
CA THR A 239 4.45 1.73 -11.59
C THR A 239 3.30 2.38 -12.35
N ARG A 240 3.12 3.71 -12.22
CA ARG A 240 2.06 4.46 -12.89
C ARG A 240 2.60 5.23 -14.08
N TYR A 241 1.85 5.22 -15.17
CA TYR A 241 2.11 6.00 -16.38
C TYR A 241 0.92 6.92 -16.64
N LYS A 242 1.16 8.21 -16.67
CA LYS A 242 0.14 9.24 -16.87
C LYS A 242 0.24 9.84 -18.26
N ALA A 243 -0.85 10.47 -18.72
CA ALA A 243 -0.81 11.30 -19.89
C ALA A 243 -0.03 12.59 -19.61
N THR A 244 0.78 13.02 -20.59
CA THR A 244 1.61 14.22 -20.51
C THR A 244 1.45 15.04 -21.79
N ASP A 245 1.91 16.29 -21.74
CA ASP A 245 1.95 17.15 -22.93
C ASP A 245 3.20 16.89 -23.79
N THR A 246 4.17 16.17 -23.27
CA THR A 246 5.46 15.90 -23.90
C THR A 246 5.59 14.42 -24.29
N GLU A 247 5.92 14.16 -25.56
CA GLU A 247 5.95 12.82 -26.14
C GLU A 247 6.86 11.83 -25.39
N GLN A 248 8.05 12.24 -25.00
CA GLN A 248 9.02 11.34 -24.37
C GLN A 248 8.70 11.01 -22.91
N GLU A 249 7.90 11.82 -22.24
CA GLU A 249 7.69 11.75 -20.78
C GLU A 249 6.51 10.87 -20.37
N GLY A 250 5.55 10.61 -21.26
CA GLY A 250 4.38 9.84 -20.89
C GLY A 250 3.44 9.51 -22.04
N LEU A 251 2.22 9.14 -21.66
CA LEU A 251 1.16 8.74 -22.57
C LEU A 251 0.54 9.95 -23.28
N SER A 252 0.08 9.75 -24.51
CA SER A 252 -0.61 10.78 -25.32
C SER A 252 -2.07 11.01 -24.92
N SER A 253 -2.67 10.05 -24.20
CA SER A 253 -4.05 10.08 -23.71
C SER A 253 -4.16 9.27 -22.43
N PRO A 254 -5.03 9.64 -21.48
CA PRO A 254 -5.26 8.87 -20.27
C PRO A 254 -6.13 7.64 -20.47
N ILE A 255 -6.82 7.48 -21.60
CA ILE A 255 -7.73 6.36 -21.86
C ILE A 255 -6.99 5.30 -22.68
N ILE A 256 -6.68 4.21 -22.03
CA ILE A 256 -5.82 3.13 -22.56
C ILE A 256 -6.69 1.94 -22.99
N GLY A 257 -6.39 1.39 -24.15
CA GLY A 257 -7.01 0.17 -24.71
C GLY A 257 -6.01 -0.97 -24.87
N ARG A 258 -6.18 -1.75 -25.94
CA ARG A 258 -5.33 -2.94 -26.21
C ARG A 258 -3.86 -2.62 -26.28
N MET A 259 -3.06 -3.57 -25.86
CA MET A 259 -1.61 -3.50 -25.86
C MET A 259 -1.01 -4.74 -26.51
N ILE A 260 0.17 -4.59 -27.12
CA ILE A 260 0.94 -5.69 -27.68
C ILE A 260 2.44 -5.42 -27.57
N GLU A 261 3.24 -6.45 -27.35
CA GLU A 261 4.70 -6.37 -27.29
C GLU A 261 5.31 -6.71 -28.66
N ASP A 262 6.26 -5.89 -29.14
CA ASP A 262 7.02 -6.18 -30.35
C ASP A 262 8.23 -7.10 -30.07
N LYS A 263 8.97 -7.47 -31.14
CA LYS A 263 10.16 -8.35 -31.03
C LYS A 263 11.30 -7.74 -30.19
N ASN A 264 11.33 -6.43 -30.02
CA ASN A 264 12.37 -5.72 -29.29
C ASN A 264 12.01 -5.53 -27.79
N GLY A 265 10.78 -5.94 -27.39
CA GLY A 265 10.24 -5.77 -26.05
C GLY A 265 9.59 -4.39 -25.82
N ASN A 266 9.36 -3.60 -26.89
CA ASN A 266 8.59 -2.37 -26.77
C ASN A 266 7.10 -2.68 -26.69
N LEU A 267 6.39 -1.94 -25.83
CA LEU A 267 4.94 -2.07 -25.69
C LEU A 267 4.23 -1.04 -26.58
N TRP A 268 3.40 -1.54 -27.48
CA TRP A 268 2.53 -0.76 -28.34
C TRP A 268 1.16 -0.65 -27.68
N ILE A 269 0.67 0.56 -27.49
CA ILE A 269 -0.47 0.88 -26.64
C ILE A 269 -1.51 1.64 -27.45
N CYS A 270 -2.69 1.06 -27.64
CA CYS A 270 -3.84 1.75 -28.21
C CYS A 270 -4.41 2.75 -27.22
N THR A 271 -4.77 3.94 -27.70
CA THR A 271 -5.42 4.96 -26.88
C THR A 271 -6.67 5.50 -27.53
N GLU A 272 -7.58 6.02 -26.72
CA GLU A 272 -8.72 6.78 -27.20
C GLU A 272 -8.35 8.27 -27.29
N GLY A 273 -8.31 8.81 -28.49
CA GLY A 273 -7.99 10.20 -28.77
C GLY A 273 -6.51 10.55 -28.89
N GLY A 274 -5.59 9.66 -28.51
CA GLY A 274 -4.15 9.89 -28.54
C GLY A 274 -3.39 9.12 -29.62
N GLY A 275 -4.06 8.28 -30.43
CA GLY A 275 -3.42 7.41 -31.43
C GLY A 275 -2.82 6.15 -30.82
N VAL A 276 -1.62 5.77 -31.27
CA VAL A 276 -0.84 4.65 -30.73
C VAL A 276 0.40 5.18 -30.04
N ASN A 277 0.66 4.70 -28.83
CA ASN A 277 1.89 4.98 -28.10
C ASN A 277 2.80 3.76 -28.15
N VAL A 278 4.09 4.00 -28.28
CA VAL A 278 5.13 2.98 -28.17
C VAL A 278 5.98 3.28 -26.98
N TYR A 279 6.01 2.38 -26.01
CA TYR A 279 6.84 2.51 -24.81
C TYR A 279 8.09 1.64 -24.94
N ASP A 280 9.25 2.29 -25.10
CA ASP A 280 10.56 1.63 -25.01
C ASP A 280 10.84 1.31 -23.54
N ARG A 281 10.56 0.07 -23.12
CA ARG A 281 10.69 -0.39 -21.73
C ARG A 281 12.13 -0.32 -21.22
N LYS A 282 13.13 -0.43 -22.12
CA LYS A 282 14.55 -0.36 -21.74
C LYS A 282 15.02 1.06 -21.46
N LYS A 283 14.53 2.02 -22.24
CA LYS A 283 14.89 3.44 -22.09
C LYS A 283 13.93 4.20 -21.18
N GLY A 284 12.71 3.68 -20.98
CA GLY A 284 11.67 4.37 -20.22
C GLY A 284 11.06 5.58 -20.92
N ILE A 285 11.05 5.60 -22.26
CA ILE A 285 10.56 6.72 -23.06
C ILE A 285 9.41 6.32 -23.95
N PHE A 286 8.54 7.28 -24.26
CA PHE A 286 7.39 7.09 -25.13
C PHE A 286 7.62 7.71 -26.50
N GLN A 287 6.97 7.15 -27.54
CA GLN A 287 6.81 7.69 -28.88
C GLN A 287 5.34 7.61 -29.26
N TRP A 288 4.81 8.63 -29.97
CA TRP A 288 3.40 8.72 -30.34
C TRP A 288 3.19 8.66 -31.84
N PHE A 289 2.28 7.82 -32.30
CA PHE A 289 1.75 7.82 -33.66
C PHE A 289 0.34 8.41 -33.63
N ARG A 290 0.23 9.66 -34.02
CA ARG A 290 -1.03 10.43 -34.06
C ARG A 290 -1.49 10.70 -35.49
N HIS A 291 -2.79 10.89 -35.65
CA HIS A 291 -3.33 11.37 -36.92
C HIS A 291 -2.90 12.83 -37.15
N GLU A 292 -2.29 13.06 -38.32
CA GLU A 292 -1.90 14.38 -38.76
C GLU A 292 -2.42 14.63 -40.20
N GLU A 293 -3.22 15.66 -40.35
CA GLU A 293 -3.67 16.07 -41.67
C GLU A 293 -2.49 16.36 -42.62
N ARG A 294 -2.57 15.92 -43.85
CA ARG A 294 -1.54 16.12 -44.91
C ARG A 294 -0.22 15.38 -44.68
N LYS A 295 -0.09 14.52 -43.70
CA LYS A 295 1.07 13.63 -43.50
C LYS A 295 0.69 12.17 -43.67
N ASN A 296 1.68 11.32 -43.97
CA ASN A 296 1.51 9.88 -43.91
C ASN A 296 1.48 9.45 -42.43
N SER A 297 0.30 9.36 -41.86
CA SER A 297 0.07 9.11 -40.43
C SER A 297 -1.10 8.12 -40.27
N ILE A 298 -1.37 7.68 -39.05
CA ILE A 298 -2.55 6.89 -38.73
C ILE A 298 -3.85 7.60 -39.15
N SER A 299 -4.85 6.85 -39.57
CA SER A 299 -6.10 7.38 -40.13
C SER A 299 -7.02 8.06 -39.12
N HIS A 300 -6.90 7.73 -37.82
CA HIS A 300 -7.72 8.28 -36.74
C HIS A 300 -7.06 8.06 -35.39
N ASN A 301 -7.24 8.99 -34.42
CA ASN A 301 -6.61 8.94 -33.09
C ASN A 301 -7.32 8.01 -32.09
N ASN A 302 -8.49 7.51 -32.42
CA ASN A 302 -9.18 6.56 -31.54
C ASN A 302 -8.90 5.13 -32.03
N VAL A 303 -8.03 4.41 -31.33
CA VAL A 303 -7.51 3.11 -31.73
C VAL A 303 -8.11 2.03 -30.83
N LYS A 304 -8.67 0.96 -31.46
CA LYS A 304 -9.37 -0.12 -30.77
C LYS A 304 -8.70 -1.48 -30.87
N ALA A 305 -7.99 -1.73 -31.99
CA ALA A 305 -7.38 -3.03 -32.26
C ALA A 305 -5.94 -2.87 -32.75
N ILE A 306 -5.10 -3.83 -32.41
CA ILE A 306 -3.71 -3.86 -32.84
C ILE A 306 -3.24 -5.31 -32.97
N TYR A 307 -2.49 -5.58 -34.07
CA TYR A 307 -1.86 -6.87 -34.31
C TYR A 307 -0.46 -6.67 -34.89
N TYR A 308 0.53 -7.35 -34.36
CA TYR A 308 1.91 -7.33 -34.80
C TYR A 308 2.24 -8.56 -35.65
N ASP A 309 2.46 -8.35 -36.94
CA ASP A 309 3.03 -9.35 -37.84
C ASP A 309 4.57 -9.28 -37.77
N GLU A 310 5.12 -10.12 -36.90
CA GLU A 310 6.56 -10.17 -36.66
C GLU A 310 7.36 -10.59 -37.89
N LYS A 311 6.82 -11.54 -38.70
CA LYS A 311 7.50 -12.03 -39.91
C LYS A 311 7.59 -10.96 -40.99
N ALA A 312 6.51 -10.25 -41.21
CA ALA A 312 6.44 -9.20 -42.22
C ALA A 312 6.99 -7.84 -41.69
N GLU A 313 7.24 -7.70 -40.40
CA GLU A 313 7.58 -6.44 -39.72
C GLU A 313 6.53 -5.34 -39.99
N LYS A 314 5.26 -5.70 -39.82
CA LYS A 314 4.13 -4.82 -40.02
C LYS A 314 3.31 -4.71 -38.73
N MET A 315 2.82 -3.51 -38.44
CA MET A 315 1.82 -3.31 -37.40
C MET A 315 0.47 -3.02 -38.06
N TRP A 316 -0.53 -3.83 -37.73
CA TRP A 316 -1.90 -3.65 -38.19
C TRP A 316 -2.70 -2.97 -37.10
N ILE A 317 -3.36 -1.87 -37.42
CA ILE A 317 -3.99 -0.98 -36.45
C ILE A 317 -5.42 -0.72 -36.87
N GLY A 318 -6.37 -1.14 -36.05
CA GLY A 318 -7.79 -0.90 -36.24
C GLY A 318 -8.25 0.34 -35.49
N THR A 319 -8.94 1.24 -36.20
CA THR A 319 -9.39 2.50 -35.62
C THR A 319 -10.92 2.58 -35.55
N HIS A 320 -11.41 3.45 -34.70
CA HIS A 320 -12.81 3.85 -34.66
C HIS A 320 -13.05 4.96 -35.68
N LEU A 321 -13.75 4.67 -36.76
CA LEU A 321 -14.07 5.58 -37.91
C LEU A 321 -12.95 5.80 -38.94
N GLY A 322 -11.77 5.24 -38.77
CA GLY A 322 -10.67 5.39 -39.73
C GLY A 322 -10.32 4.13 -40.54
N GLY A 323 -11.02 3.03 -40.30
CA GLY A 323 -10.76 1.74 -40.93
C GLY A 323 -9.51 1.04 -40.40
N LEU A 324 -8.89 0.21 -41.26
CA LEU A 324 -7.69 -0.56 -40.97
C LEU A 324 -6.45 0.15 -41.50
N ASN A 325 -5.42 0.24 -40.68
CA ASN A 325 -4.11 0.82 -41.04
C ASN A 325 -3.05 -0.28 -41.00
N LYS A 326 -2.16 -0.26 -42.00
CA LYS A 326 -0.92 -1.05 -42.04
C LYS A 326 0.25 -0.09 -41.88
N LEU A 327 1.00 -0.20 -40.81
CA LEU A 327 2.27 0.49 -40.61
C LEU A 327 3.42 -0.45 -40.98
N ASP A 328 4.22 -0.05 -41.95
CA ASP A 328 5.49 -0.70 -42.30
C ASP A 328 6.56 -0.20 -41.32
N LEU A 329 7.05 -1.09 -40.44
CA LEU A 329 8.03 -0.71 -39.41
C LEU A 329 9.44 -0.45 -39.96
N ARG A 330 9.74 -0.87 -41.19
CA ARG A 330 11.04 -0.61 -41.85
C ARG A 330 11.09 0.77 -42.46
N THR A 331 9.98 1.20 -43.10
CA THR A 331 9.89 2.48 -43.83
C THR A 331 9.17 3.56 -43.05
N ASN A 332 8.53 3.20 -41.94
CA ASN A 332 7.68 4.07 -41.13
C ASN A 332 6.54 4.72 -41.94
N THR A 333 5.90 3.93 -42.82
CA THR A 333 4.83 4.40 -43.71
C THR A 333 3.52 3.70 -43.46
N PHE A 334 2.41 4.46 -43.49
CA PHE A 334 1.06 3.98 -43.34
C PHE A 334 0.38 3.70 -44.68
N THR A 335 -0.39 2.64 -44.75
CA THR A 335 -1.35 2.35 -45.81
C THR A 335 -2.73 2.18 -45.16
N HIS A 336 -3.77 2.76 -45.74
CA HIS A 336 -5.11 2.77 -45.18
C HIS A 336 -6.08 1.94 -46.05
N TYR A 337 -6.93 1.18 -45.35
CA TYR A 337 -8.01 0.40 -45.98
C TYR A 337 -9.32 0.86 -45.29
N ARG A 338 -10.31 1.20 -46.13
CA ARG A 338 -11.59 1.76 -45.70
C ARG A 338 -12.77 1.05 -46.32
N MET A 339 -13.93 1.15 -45.69
CA MET A 339 -15.20 0.79 -46.27
C MET A 339 -15.48 1.66 -47.52
N LYS A 340 -16.01 1.05 -48.60
CA LYS A 340 -16.50 1.71 -49.82
C LYS A 340 -17.86 1.11 -50.11
N GLU A 341 -18.89 1.97 -50.27
CA GLU A 341 -20.28 1.49 -50.46
C GLU A 341 -20.46 0.68 -51.73
N ASP A 342 -19.74 1.00 -52.81
CA ASP A 342 -19.84 0.37 -54.12
C ASP A 342 -18.84 -0.78 -54.36
N ASP A 343 -18.02 -1.11 -53.35
CA ASP A 343 -16.99 -2.16 -53.46
C ASP A 343 -17.23 -3.29 -52.44
N PRO A 344 -17.79 -4.42 -52.87
CA PRO A 344 -18.08 -5.55 -52.00
C PRO A 344 -16.80 -6.24 -51.46
N ASN A 345 -15.64 -5.90 -51.99
CA ASN A 345 -14.33 -6.38 -51.54
C ASN A 345 -13.64 -5.39 -50.55
N SER A 346 -14.32 -4.35 -50.15
CA SER A 346 -13.84 -3.43 -49.15
C SER A 346 -14.24 -3.89 -47.73
N LEU A 347 -13.76 -3.19 -46.68
CA LEU A 347 -14.14 -3.48 -45.30
C LEU A 347 -15.66 -3.34 -45.09
N PRO A 348 -16.27 -4.17 -44.22
CA PRO A 348 -17.70 -4.07 -43.91
C PRO A 348 -18.03 -2.81 -43.07
N SER A 349 -17.06 -2.21 -42.40
CA SER A 349 -17.19 -0.99 -41.60
C SER A 349 -15.81 -0.36 -41.36
N ASP A 350 -15.78 0.96 -41.25
CA ASP A 350 -14.59 1.71 -40.80
C ASP A 350 -14.36 1.65 -39.27
N ILE A 351 -15.26 1.01 -38.54
CA ILE A 351 -15.10 0.76 -37.10
C ILE A 351 -14.54 -0.65 -36.92
N ILE A 352 -13.23 -0.73 -36.75
CA ILE A 352 -12.52 -1.97 -36.51
C ILE A 352 -12.48 -2.23 -35.00
N ARG A 353 -12.85 -3.44 -34.60
CA ARG A 353 -12.96 -3.84 -33.22
C ARG A 353 -11.86 -4.82 -32.80
N ASP A 354 -11.51 -5.75 -33.72
CA ASP A 354 -10.46 -6.74 -33.44
C ASP A 354 -9.78 -7.23 -34.72
N ILE A 355 -8.54 -7.74 -34.57
CA ILE A 355 -7.71 -8.27 -35.66
C ILE A 355 -7.03 -9.53 -35.18
N THR A 356 -7.34 -10.66 -35.86
CA THR A 356 -6.78 -11.99 -35.53
C THR A 356 -6.14 -12.62 -36.76
N PRO A 357 -4.91 -13.17 -36.67
CA PRO A 357 -4.26 -13.81 -37.80
C PRO A 357 -4.92 -15.17 -38.14
N TYR A 358 -4.99 -15.46 -39.44
CA TYR A 358 -5.38 -16.77 -39.94
C TYR A 358 -4.55 -17.14 -41.19
N ARG A 359 -3.58 -18.03 -41.06
CA ARG A 359 -2.60 -18.39 -42.10
C ARG A 359 -1.87 -17.13 -42.61
N ASP A 360 -1.93 -16.83 -43.93
CA ASP A 360 -1.34 -15.60 -44.53
C ASP A 360 -2.36 -14.46 -44.62
N GLN A 361 -3.52 -14.57 -44.00
CA GLN A 361 -4.62 -13.60 -44.02
C GLN A 361 -4.92 -13.09 -42.61
N LEU A 362 -5.74 -12.06 -42.53
CA LEU A 362 -6.23 -11.51 -41.26
C LEU A 362 -7.75 -11.64 -41.18
N ILE A 363 -8.26 -12.03 -40.04
CA ILE A 363 -9.69 -11.95 -39.74
C ILE A 363 -9.92 -10.62 -39.03
N ILE A 364 -10.79 -9.79 -39.59
CA ILE A 364 -11.10 -8.48 -39.10
C ILE A 364 -12.52 -8.47 -38.55
N GLY A 365 -12.64 -8.22 -37.22
CA GLY A 365 -13.90 -7.98 -36.56
C GLY A 365 -14.27 -6.50 -36.63
N THR A 366 -15.48 -6.21 -37.07
CA THR A 366 -15.97 -4.85 -37.26
C THR A 366 -17.30 -4.63 -36.55
N GLN A 367 -17.79 -3.40 -36.55
CA GLN A 367 -19.16 -3.11 -36.09
C GLN A 367 -20.23 -3.80 -36.96
N ASN A 368 -19.96 -4.12 -38.22
CA ASN A 368 -20.92 -4.70 -39.16
C ASN A 368 -20.49 -6.10 -39.66
N GLY A 369 -20.02 -6.95 -38.73
CA GLY A 369 -19.66 -8.33 -39.08
C GLY A 369 -18.15 -8.55 -39.15
N VAL A 370 -17.81 -9.72 -39.71
CA VAL A 370 -16.44 -10.25 -39.79
C VAL A 370 -16.03 -10.41 -41.22
N CYS A 371 -14.80 -10.09 -41.57
CA CYS A 371 -14.25 -10.37 -42.90
C CYS A 371 -12.87 -11.01 -42.81
N LEU A 372 -12.56 -11.77 -43.88
CA LEU A 372 -11.25 -12.32 -44.14
C LEU A 372 -10.51 -11.37 -45.10
N PHE A 373 -9.44 -10.77 -44.60
CA PHE A 373 -8.66 -9.75 -45.30
C PHE A 373 -7.34 -10.34 -45.80
N ASP A 374 -7.04 -10.12 -47.08
CA ASP A 374 -5.77 -10.52 -47.68
C ASP A 374 -4.77 -9.34 -47.66
N PRO A 375 -3.68 -9.43 -46.84
CA PRO A 375 -2.67 -8.40 -46.76
C PRO A 375 -1.91 -8.08 -48.08
N ALA A 376 -1.87 -9.04 -49.02
CA ALA A 376 -1.14 -8.87 -50.26
C ALA A 376 -1.94 -8.09 -51.31
N THR A 377 -3.25 -8.33 -51.38
CA THR A 377 -4.14 -7.69 -52.35
C THR A 377 -4.96 -6.54 -51.82
N GLY A 378 -5.14 -6.48 -50.47
CA GLY A 378 -6.03 -5.53 -49.79
C GLY A 378 -7.52 -5.91 -49.94
N ILE A 379 -7.84 -7.07 -50.43
CA ILE A 379 -9.21 -7.54 -50.62
C ILE A 379 -9.77 -8.07 -49.30
N CYS A 380 -10.99 -7.67 -49.00
CA CYS A 380 -11.72 -8.06 -47.80
C CYS A 380 -12.96 -8.88 -48.20
N ARG A 381 -12.96 -10.16 -47.93
CA ARG A 381 -14.11 -11.03 -48.13
C ARG A 381 -14.96 -11.11 -46.87
N GLN A 382 -16.16 -10.52 -46.88
CA GLN A 382 -17.08 -10.60 -45.74
C GLN A 382 -17.54 -12.06 -45.54
N LEU A 383 -17.41 -12.55 -44.29
CA LEU A 383 -17.86 -13.89 -43.90
C LEU A 383 -19.33 -13.84 -43.46
N PHE A 384 -20.04 -14.95 -43.68
CA PHE A 384 -21.39 -15.21 -43.16
C PHE A 384 -22.49 -14.24 -43.63
N LYS A 385 -22.26 -13.38 -44.62
CA LYS A 385 -23.23 -12.36 -45.06
C LYS A 385 -24.54 -12.95 -45.62
N ASP A 386 -24.49 -14.17 -46.15
CA ASP A 386 -25.59 -14.84 -46.84
C ASP A 386 -26.43 -15.73 -45.92
N THR A 387 -26.09 -15.85 -44.62
CA THR A 387 -26.83 -16.62 -43.62
C THR A 387 -27.53 -15.72 -42.62
N LYS A 388 -28.68 -16.17 -42.12
CA LYS A 388 -29.43 -15.41 -41.12
C LYS A 388 -28.65 -15.26 -39.81
N GLU A 389 -27.99 -16.32 -39.39
CA GLU A 389 -27.13 -16.38 -38.22
C GLU A 389 -25.93 -15.46 -38.38
N GLY A 390 -25.30 -15.43 -39.56
CA GLY A 390 -24.16 -14.55 -39.83
C GLY A 390 -24.51 -13.09 -39.94
N GLN A 391 -25.73 -12.74 -40.44
CA GLN A 391 -26.21 -11.35 -40.43
C GLN A 391 -26.49 -10.81 -39.01
N ALA A 392 -26.66 -11.69 -38.03
CA ALA A 392 -26.77 -11.31 -36.63
C ALA A 392 -25.41 -10.99 -35.99
N ILE A 393 -24.28 -11.40 -36.56
CA ILE A 393 -22.94 -11.10 -36.09
C ILE A 393 -22.64 -9.61 -36.35
N ARG A 394 -22.99 -8.79 -35.40
CA ARG A 394 -22.70 -7.33 -35.38
C ARG A 394 -21.97 -6.96 -34.09
N MET A 395 -21.32 -5.81 -34.09
CA MET A 395 -20.59 -5.32 -32.93
C MET A 395 -19.69 -6.42 -32.33
N VAL A 396 -18.73 -6.90 -33.14
CA VAL A 396 -17.76 -7.90 -32.71
C VAL A 396 -16.98 -7.33 -31.52
N ALA A 397 -17.01 -8.01 -30.38
CA ALA A 397 -16.27 -7.62 -29.19
C ALA A 397 -14.85 -8.19 -29.20
N ASP A 398 -14.72 -9.48 -29.62
CA ASP A 398 -13.45 -10.19 -29.62
C ASP A 398 -13.43 -11.31 -30.66
N LEU A 399 -12.24 -11.62 -31.17
CA LEU A 399 -11.97 -12.71 -32.10
C LEU A 399 -10.83 -13.57 -31.57
N PHE A 400 -11.07 -14.86 -31.49
CA PHE A 400 -10.05 -15.77 -31.01
C PHE A 400 -9.93 -17.02 -31.90
N MET A 401 -8.72 -17.33 -32.37
CA MET A 401 -8.43 -18.56 -33.08
C MET A 401 -7.84 -19.58 -32.12
N ASP A 402 -8.54 -20.68 -31.87
CA ASP A 402 -8.05 -21.71 -30.96
C ASP A 402 -7.01 -22.63 -31.62
N LYS A 403 -6.36 -23.47 -30.81
CA LYS A 403 -5.33 -24.43 -31.30
C LYS A 403 -5.90 -25.50 -32.27
N ASP A 404 -7.22 -25.72 -32.27
CA ASP A 404 -7.91 -26.65 -33.17
C ASP A 404 -8.35 -25.95 -34.47
N SER A 405 -7.90 -24.71 -34.72
CA SER A 405 -8.26 -23.89 -35.88
C SER A 405 -9.76 -23.56 -35.96
N THR A 406 -10.43 -23.48 -34.82
CA THR A 406 -11.78 -22.93 -34.70
C THR A 406 -11.72 -21.44 -34.41
N LEU A 407 -12.41 -20.67 -35.22
CA LEU A 407 -12.59 -19.23 -34.95
C LEU A 407 -13.75 -19.02 -33.97
N TRP A 408 -13.47 -18.41 -32.85
CA TRP A 408 -14.45 -17.96 -31.86
C TRP A 408 -14.71 -16.48 -32.03
N ILE A 409 -15.99 -16.10 -32.08
CA ILE A 409 -16.44 -14.71 -32.30
C ILE A 409 -17.37 -14.32 -31.18
N ALA A 410 -16.97 -13.37 -30.35
CA ALA A 410 -17.85 -12.72 -29.39
C ALA A 410 -18.63 -11.59 -30.10
N ALA A 411 -19.95 -11.68 -30.14
CA ALA A 411 -20.82 -10.69 -30.74
C ALA A 411 -21.73 -10.10 -29.64
N THR A 412 -21.63 -8.81 -29.42
CA THR A 412 -22.35 -8.11 -28.33
C THR A 412 -23.87 -8.35 -28.42
N GLY A 413 -24.46 -8.91 -27.34
CA GLY A 413 -25.88 -9.26 -27.26
C GLY A 413 -26.31 -10.55 -27.95
N GLU A 414 -25.43 -11.14 -28.75
CA GLU A 414 -25.70 -12.35 -29.53
C GLU A 414 -24.98 -13.63 -29.02
N GLY A 415 -24.19 -13.48 -27.94
CA GLY A 415 -23.38 -14.56 -27.36
C GLY A 415 -22.10 -14.80 -28.14
N VAL A 416 -21.73 -16.08 -28.31
CA VAL A 416 -20.50 -16.50 -28.96
C VAL A 416 -20.80 -17.42 -30.13
N TYR A 417 -20.07 -17.18 -31.21
CA TYR A 417 -20.11 -18.08 -32.37
C TYR A 417 -18.79 -18.83 -32.48
N SER A 418 -18.84 -20.12 -32.81
CA SER A 418 -17.68 -20.88 -33.27
C SER A 418 -17.82 -21.18 -34.77
N TYR A 419 -16.72 -21.01 -35.51
CA TYR A 419 -16.69 -21.31 -36.93
C TYR A 419 -15.49 -22.16 -37.28
N ARG A 420 -15.76 -23.22 -38.02
CA ARG A 420 -14.73 -24.13 -38.55
C ARG A 420 -14.59 -23.98 -40.06
N PHE A 421 -13.43 -23.54 -40.51
CA PHE A 421 -13.13 -23.32 -41.92
C PHE A 421 -13.09 -24.60 -42.76
N ASP A 422 -12.83 -25.76 -42.14
CA ASP A 422 -12.75 -27.05 -42.82
C ASP A 422 -14.13 -27.64 -43.16
N THR A 423 -15.12 -27.34 -42.34
CA THR A 423 -16.49 -27.88 -42.48
C THR A 423 -17.52 -26.82 -42.84
N ASP A 424 -17.11 -25.55 -42.91
CA ASP A 424 -18.00 -24.39 -43.11
C ASP A 424 -19.17 -24.35 -42.09
N LEU A 425 -18.90 -24.83 -40.85
CA LEU A 425 -19.91 -24.92 -39.81
C LEU A 425 -19.83 -23.74 -38.88
N LEU A 426 -20.89 -22.95 -38.81
CA LEU A 426 -21.11 -21.85 -37.85
C LEU A 426 -22.09 -22.35 -36.78
N THR A 427 -21.69 -22.25 -35.50
CA THR A 427 -22.51 -22.62 -34.33
C THR A 427 -22.64 -21.44 -33.40
N ASN A 428 -23.84 -21.14 -32.92
CA ASN A 428 -24.07 -20.07 -31.94
C ASN A 428 -24.33 -20.64 -30.55
N TYR A 429 -23.66 -20.07 -29.54
CA TYR A 429 -23.84 -20.34 -28.12
C TYR A 429 -24.42 -19.10 -27.44
N ARG A 430 -25.59 -19.26 -26.82
CA ARG A 430 -26.34 -18.18 -26.15
C ARG A 430 -26.69 -18.57 -24.73
N HIS A 431 -26.96 -17.56 -23.94
CA HIS A 431 -27.58 -17.74 -22.64
C HIS A 431 -29.03 -18.18 -22.82
N ASP A 432 -29.38 -19.28 -22.16
CA ASP A 432 -30.74 -19.81 -22.05
C ASP A 432 -30.99 -20.20 -20.59
N PRO A 433 -31.87 -19.48 -19.86
CA PRO A 433 -32.12 -19.75 -18.46
C PRO A 433 -32.75 -21.11 -18.16
N GLU A 434 -33.34 -21.78 -19.19
CA GLU A 434 -33.94 -23.12 -19.07
C GLU A 434 -32.91 -24.24 -19.30
N ILE A 435 -31.72 -23.90 -19.83
CA ILE A 435 -30.68 -24.88 -20.15
C ILE A 435 -29.53 -24.72 -19.14
N SER A 436 -29.43 -25.69 -18.23
CA SER A 436 -28.28 -25.75 -17.31
C SER A 436 -26.98 -26.00 -18.11
N GLY A 437 -26.00 -25.15 -17.89
CA GLY A 437 -24.72 -25.20 -18.61
C GLY A 437 -24.72 -24.45 -19.94
N SER A 438 -25.76 -23.66 -20.26
CA SER A 438 -25.68 -22.66 -21.33
C SER A 438 -24.68 -21.54 -20.97
N LEU A 439 -24.28 -20.72 -21.96
CA LEU A 439 -23.47 -19.54 -21.73
C LEU A 439 -24.14 -18.65 -20.66
N SER A 440 -23.38 -18.09 -19.73
CA SER A 440 -23.95 -17.35 -18.59
C SER A 440 -24.50 -15.97 -18.96
N ASN A 441 -24.00 -15.37 -20.06
CA ASN A 441 -24.43 -14.05 -20.55
C ASN A 441 -24.16 -13.89 -22.04
N ASN A 442 -25.09 -13.23 -22.77
CA ASN A 442 -24.92 -12.95 -24.20
C ASN A 442 -23.94 -11.83 -24.53
N ASN A 443 -23.47 -11.08 -23.55
CA ASN A 443 -22.43 -10.07 -23.70
C ASN A 443 -21.09 -10.64 -23.27
N VAL A 444 -20.34 -11.19 -24.19
CA VAL A 444 -18.99 -11.70 -23.99
C VAL A 444 -17.98 -10.64 -24.42
N ASN A 445 -17.04 -10.30 -23.54
CA ASN A 445 -16.04 -9.25 -23.75
C ASN A 445 -14.73 -9.77 -24.34
N SER A 446 -14.24 -10.92 -23.84
CA SER A 446 -13.00 -11.51 -24.33
C SER A 446 -13.05 -13.04 -24.30
N ILE A 447 -12.24 -13.66 -25.14
CA ILE A 447 -12.10 -15.11 -25.29
C ILE A 447 -10.62 -15.46 -25.20
N MET A 448 -10.29 -16.46 -24.38
CA MET A 448 -8.90 -16.88 -24.20
C MET A 448 -8.79 -18.40 -24.12
N GLN A 449 -7.75 -18.97 -24.69
CA GLN A 449 -7.37 -20.36 -24.48
C GLN A 449 -6.10 -20.45 -23.67
N ASP A 450 -6.15 -21.14 -22.53
CA ASP A 450 -4.99 -21.30 -21.67
C ASP A 450 -3.99 -22.34 -22.22
N SER A 451 -2.84 -22.50 -21.57
CA SER A 451 -1.79 -23.42 -21.96
C SER A 451 -2.24 -24.89 -21.98
N ARG A 452 -3.28 -25.25 -21.21
CA ARG A 452 -3.89 -26.57 -21.14
C ARG A 452 -4.98 -26.78 -22.17
N GLY A 453 -5.28 -25.78 -23.00
CA GLY A 453 -6.30 -25.86 -24.06
C GLY A 453 -7.73 -25.58 -23.59
N ARG A 454 -7.93 -25.12 -22.32
CA ARG A 454 -9.25 -24.74 -21.83
C ARG A 454 -9.65 -23.38 -22.38
N LEU A 455 -10.88 -23.24 -22.82
CA LEU A 455 -11.44 -22.00 -23.38
C LEU A 455 -12.22 -21.26 -22.30
N TRP A 456 -11.87 -19.99 -22.11
CA TRP A 456 -12.43 -19.09 -21.11
C TRP A 456 -13.11 -17.90 -21.79
N PHE A 457 -14.27 -17.52 -21.27
CA PHE A 457 -15.10 -16.43 -21.79
C PHE A 457 -15.41 -15.46 -20.69
N SER A 458 -14.98 -14.21 -20.82
CA SER A 458 -15.30 -13.16 -19.88
C SER A 458 -16.61 -12.47 -20.25
N THR A 459 -17.49 -12.21 -19.27
CA THR A 459 -18.83 -11.69 -19.55
C THR A 459 -19.09 -10.35 -18.86
N SER A 460 -19.97 -9.55 -19.47
CA SER A 460 -20.47 -8.30 -18.90
C SER A 460 -21.66 -8.56 -17.97
N GLY A 461 -21.41 -9.04 -16.73
CA GLY A 461 -22.44 -9.16 -15.71
C GLY A 461 -22.77 -10.55 -15.20
N SER A 462 -22.01 -11.59 -15.64
CA SER A 462 -22.16 -12.96 -15.12
C SER A 462 -20.82 -13.65 -14.82
N GLY A 463 -19.73 -12.87 -14.72
CA GLY A 463 -18.42 -13.38 -14.35
C GLY A 463 -17.67 -14.06 -15.51
N LEU A 464 -17.06 -15.21 -15.23
CA LEU A 464 -16.19 -15.96 -16.12
C LEU A 464 -16.79 -17.33 -16.43
N ASP A 465 -16.80 -17.72 -17.69
CA ASP A 465 -17.26 -19.03 -18.14
C ASP A 465 -16.11 -19.90 -18.65
N LEU A 466 -16.09 -21.18 -18.27
CA LEU A 466 -15.22 -22.21 -18.80
C LEU A 466 -16.03 -23.12 -19.73
N TYR A 467 -15.61 -23.28 -20.98
CA TYR A 467 -16.27 -24.18 -21.94
C TYR A 467 -15.75 -25.61 -21.82
N HIS A 468 -16.66 -26.54 -21.64
CA HIS A 468 -16.42 -27.98 -21.63
C HIS A 468 -16.80 -28.60 -23.00
N LYS A 469 -15.80 -28.90 -23.82
CA LYS A 469 -15.97 -29.40 -25.19
C LYS A 469 -16.67 -30.76 -25.22
N GLU A 470 -16.47 -31.61 -24.21
CA GLU A 470 -16.95 -32.99 -24.17
C GLU A 470 -18.49 -33.08 -24.13
N ASN A 471 -19.12 -32.16 -23.44
CA ASN A 471 -20.56 -32.10 -23.22
C ASN A 471 -21.22 -30.85 -23.79
N ASN A 472 -20.43 -29.99 -24.46
CA ASN A 472 -20.88 -28.73 -25.08
C ASN A 472 -21.57 -27.79 -24.09
N SER A 473 -20.99 -27.61 -22.89
CA SER A 473 -21.56 -26.82 -21.81
C SER A 473 -20.56 -25.82 -21.22
N PHE A 474 -21.08 -24.87 -20.47
CA PHE A 474 -20.29 -23.84 -19.78
C PHE A 474 -20.40 -24.02 -18.26
N GLU A 475 -19.27 -23.87 -17.56
CA GLU A 475 -19.19 -23.76 -16.11
C GLU A 475 -18.92 -22.31 -15.76
N ASN A 476 -19.77 -21.72 -14.92
CA ASN A 476 -19.71 -20.31 -14.57
C ASN A 476 -19.09 -20.07 -13.20
N PHE A 477 -18.22 -19.05 -13.11
CA PHE A 477 -17.56 -18.55 -11.89
C PHE A 477 -17.93 -17.10 -11.68
N ASP A 478 -18.57 -16.78 -10.57
CA ASP A 478 -19.16 -15.49 -10.29
C ASP A 478 -18.81 -14.95 -8.88
N MET A 479 -19.35 -13.78 -8.58
CA MET A 479 -19.15 -13.10 -7.30
C MET A 479 -19.75 -13.90 -6.13
N GLN A 480 -20.92 -14.49 -6.30
CA GLN A 480 -21.63 -15.17 -5.23
C GLN A 480 -21.05 -16.55 -4.91
N LYS A 481 -20.68 -17.32 -5.94
CA LYS A 481 -20.19 -18.69 -5.77
C LYS A 481 -18.71 -18.76 -5.45
N ASN A 482 -17.89 -17.87 -6.03
CA ASN A 482 -16.44 -18.02 -6.06
C ASN A 482 -15.71 -16.80 -5.46
N GLY A 483 -16.44 -15.73 -5.11
CA GLY A 483 -15.87 -14.55 -4.49
C GLY A 483 -15.15 -13.60 -5.46
N LEU A 484 -15.54 -13.57 -6.75
CA LEU A 484 -15.07 -12.58 -7.71
C LEU A 484 -15.43 -11.17 -7.24
N SER A 485 -14.58 -10.17 -7.56
CA SER A 485 -14.81 -8.78 -7.14
C SER A 485 -16.04 -8.13 -7.81
N SER A 486 -16.33 -8.55 -9.04
CA SER A 486 -17.49 -8.11 -9.83
C SER A 486 -17.79 -9.08 -10.94
N ASP A 487 -19.06 -9.28 -11.24
CA ASP A 487 -19.52 -10.12 -12.35
C ASP A 487 -19.31 -9.49 -13.75
N CYS A 488 -18.88 -8.21 -13.81
CA CYS A 488 -18.46 -7.57 -15.05
C CYS A 488 -16.95 -7.78 -15.27
N VAL A 489 -16.60 -8.81 -16.04
CA VAL A 489 -15.22 -9.14 -16.40
C VAL A 489 -14.93 -8.62 -17.80
N TYR A 490 -13.91 -7.75 -17.92
CA TYR A 490 -13.53 -7.15 -19.20
C TYR A 490 -12.56 -8.02 -20.00
N GLU A 491 -11.58 -8.61 -19.33
CA GLU A 491 -10.56 -9.43 -19.99
C GLU A 491 -10.00 -10.48 -19.03
N VAL A 492 -9.50 -11.58 -19.58
CA VAL A 492 -8.83 -12.66 -18.86
C VAL A 492 -7.56 -13.07 -19.60
N CYS A 493 -6.46 -13.25 -18.86
CA CYS A 493 -5.18 -13.77 -19.34
C CYS A 493 -4.67 -14.88 -18.43
N GLU A 494 -3.89 -15.81 -18.99
CA GLU A 494 -3.18 -16.82 -18.18
C GLU A 494 -1.99 -16.17 -17.45
N SER A 495 -1.80 -16.52 -16.17
CA SER A 495 -0.63 -16.12 -15.40
C SER A 495 0.66 -16.61 -16.05
N SER A 496 1.66 -15.75 -16.18
CA SER A 496 2.99 -16.11 -16.65
C SER A 496 3.85 -16.75 -15.57
N PHE A 497 3.46 -16.58 -14.31
CA PHE A 497 4.24 -16.98 -13.14
C PHE A 497 3.70 -18.23 -12.45
N GLU A 498 2.40 -18.34 -12.29
CA GLU A 498 1.75 -19.43 -11.57
C GLU A 498 0.90 -20.29 -12.47
N GLN A 499 1.23 -21.58 -12.54
CA GLN A 499 0.48 -22.54 -13.34
C GLN A 499 -0.97 -22.69 -12.82
N ASN A 500 -1.93 -22.79 -13.73
CA ASN A 500 -3.36 -22.86 -13.42
C ASN A 500 -3.92 -21.63 -12.69
N SER A 501 -3.33 -20.49 -12.88
CA SER A 501 -3.84 -19.23 -12.38
C SER A 501 -4.19 -18.31 -13.55
N LEU A 502 -5.29 -17.58 -13.43
CA LEU A 502 -5.72 -16.59 -14.40
C LEU A 502 -5.73 -15.21 -13.77
N LEU A 503 -5.41 -14.22 -14.57
CA LEU A 503 -5.47 -12.80 -14.21
C LEU A 503 -6.65 -12.17 -14.93
N LEU A 504 -7.51 -11.47 -14.21
CA LEU A 504 -8.73 -10.88 -14.74
C LEU A 504 -8.81 -9.39 -14.40
N ILE A 505 -9.32 -8.61 -15.33
CA ILE A 505 -9.75 -7.25 -15.04
C ILE A 505 -11.28 -7.17 -14.97
N THR A 506 -11.77 -6.49 -13.95
CA THR A 506 -13.19 -6.24 -13.71
C THR A 506 -13.44 -4.73 -13.59
N ASN A 507 -14.69 -4.29 -13.64
CA ASN A 507 -15.02 -2.89 -13.41
C ASN A 507 -14.70 -2.39 -11.98
N GLN A 508 -14.31 -3.29 -11.06
CA GLN A 508 -13.91 -2.94 -9.69
C GLN A 508 -12.42 -3.15 -9.39
N GLY A 509 -11.63 -3.47 -10.41
CA GLY A 509 -10.19 -3.66 -10.27
C GLY A 509 -9.68 -4.94 -10.91
N PHE A 510 -8.72 -5.55 -10.27
CA PHE A 510 -7.97 -6.70 -10.76
C PHE A 510 -8.21 -7.90 -9.84
N SER A 511 -8.37 -9.09 -10.44
CA SER A 511 -8.55 -10.34 -9.71
C SER A 511 -7.63 -11.43 -10.26
N LYS A 512 -7.15 -12.28 -9.36
CA LYS A 512 -6.43 -13.49 -9.68
C LYS A 512 -7.33 -14.69 -9.36
N PHE A 513 -7.49 -15.61 -10.29
CA PHE A 513 -8.28 -16.82 -10.15
C PHE A 513 -7.39 -18.05 -10.00
N ASP A 514 -7.53 -18.74 -8.88
CA ASP A 514 -6.95 -20.06 -8.65
C ASP A 514 -7.89 -21.13 -9.21
N VAL A 515 -7.55 -21.67 -10.37
CA VAL A 515 -8.43 -22.59 -11.10
C VAL A 515 -8.65 -23.92 -10.36
N PRO A 516 -7.64 -24.57 -9.76
CA PRO A 516 -7.84 -25.79 -8.96
C PRO A 516 -8.78 -25.61 -7.78
N ASN A 517 -8.64 -24.51 -7.05
CA ASN A 517 -9.44 -24.25 -5.85
C ASN A 517 -10.73 -23.49 -6.16
N LYS A 518 -10.92 -23.03 -7.39
CA LYS A 518 -12.08 -22.25 -7.86
C LYS A 518 -12.35 -20.99 -7.00
N THR A 519 -11.29 -20.29 -6.59
CA THR A 519 -11.35 -19.11 -5.71
C THR A 519 -10.67 -17.90 -6.32
N PHE A 520 -11.22 -16.72 -6.05
CA PHE A 520 -10.63 -15.45 -6.49
C PHE A 520 -9.89 -14.74 -5.34
N HIS A 521 -8.77 -14.13 -5.70
CA HIS A 521 -8.08 -13.15 -4.88
C HIS A 521 -8.17 -11.78 -5.54
N ASN A 522 -8.83 -10.81 -4.85
CA ASN A 522 -9.20 -9.54 -5.45
C ASN A 522 -8.27 -8.41 -5.00
N TYR A 523 -7.89 -7.55 -5.94
CA TYR A 523 -7.09 -6.34 -5.74
C TYR A 523 -7.96 -5.13 -6.13
N SER A 524 -8.32 -4.33 -5.15
CA SER A 524 -9.16 -3.13 -5.31
C SER A 524 -8.44 -1.89 -4.78
N ILE A 525 -9.02 -0.72 -4.98
CA ILE A 525 -8.55 0.54 -4.41
C ILE A 525 -8.37 0.43 -2.89
N GLU A 526 -9.27 -0.28 -2.21
CA GLU A 526 -9.19 -0.51 -0.76
C GLU A 526 -7.93 -1.29 -0.37
N ASN A 527 -7.42 -2.12 -1.26
CA ASN A 527 -6.20 -2.91 -1.08
C ASN A 527 -4.96 -2.23 -1.70
N GLY A 528 -5.08 -0.96 -2.13
CA GLY A 528 -3.97 -0.18 -2.71
C GLY A 528 -3.77 -0.39 -4.21
N PHE A 529 -4.75 -0.96 -4.93
CA PHE A 529 -4.75 -0.97 -6.38
C PHE A 529 -4.96 0.46 -6.91
N PRO A 530 -4.09 0.96 -7.80
CA PRO A 530 -4.02 2.40 -8.03
C PRO A 530 -4.93 2.95 -9.13
N LEU A 531 -5.73 2.12 -9.82
CA LEU A 531 -6.67 2.57 -10.85
C LEU A 531 -8.09 2.59 -10.30
N THR A 532 -8.79 3.70 -10.48
CA THR A 532 -10.20 3.86 -10.08
C THR A 532 -11.15 3.20 -11.05
N ALA A 533 -10.78 3.14 -12.33
CA ALA A 533 -11.53 2.46 -13.38
C ALA A 533 -10.55 1.88 -14.41
N VAL A 534 -10.65 0.61 -14.66
CA VAL A 534 -9.95 -0.10 -15.72
C VAL A 534 -10.79 -0.08 -17.01
N ASN A 535 -10.14 -0.20 -18.15
CA ASN A 535 -10.80 -0.20 -19.46
C ASN A 535 -10.88 -1.60 -20.05
N GLU A 536 -11.82 -1.80 -20.97
CA GLU A 536 -11.98 -3.06 -21.71
C GLU A 536 -10.73 -3.35 -22.55
N ASN A 537 -10.35 -4.62 -22.65
CA ASN A 537 -9.22 -5.11 -23.45
C ASN A 537 -7.90 -4.39 -23.17
N ALA A 538 -7.67 -4.01 -21.92
CA ALA A 538 -6.51 -3.23 -21.50
C ALA A 538 -5.60 -3.97 -20.50
N LEU A 539 -5.56 -5.30 -20.60
CA LEU A 539 -4.65 -6.18 -19.85
C LEU A 539 -3.63 -6.78 -20.81
N TYR A 540 -2.37 -6.70 -20.50
CA TYR A 540 -1.30 -7.36 -21.25
C TYR A 540 -0.21 -7.88 -20.33
N ILE A 541 0.24 -9.10 -20.57
CA ILE A 541 1.37 -9.71 -19.86
C ILE A 541 2.51 -9.87 -20.87
N THR A 542 3.64 -9.24 -20.56
CA THR A 542 4.84 -9.31 -21.40
C THR A 542 5.55 -10.66 -21.24
N ARG A 543 6.44 -10.98 -22.18
CA ARG A 543 7.21 -12.26 -22.19
C ARG A 543 8.06 -12.46 -20.95
N ASP A 544 8.47 -11.39 -20.28
CA ASP A 544 9.25 -11.39 -19.04
C ASP A 544 8.41 -11.31 -17.75
N GLY A 545 7.07 -11.33 -17.88
CA GLY A 545 6.13 -11.41 -16.76
C GLY A 545 5.74 -10.08 -16.14
N ASP A 546 5.99 -8.95 -16.82
CA ASP A 546 5.41 -7.68 -16.44
C ASP A 546 3.97 -7.60 -16.92
N VAL A 547 3.07 -7.27 -16.00
CA VAL A 547 1.65 -7.06 -16.24
C VAL A 547 1.40 -5.59 -16.46
N PHE A 548 0.75 -5.24 -17.56
CA PHE A 548 0.30 -3.88 -17.88
C PHE A 548 -1.22 -3.82 -17.84
N LEU A 549 -1.74 -2.82 -17.13
CA LEU A 549 -3.17 -2.59 -16.99
C LEU A 549 -3.50 -1.16 -17.38
N GLY A 550 -4.41 -1.01 -18.33
CA GLY A 550 -4.90 0.28 -18.79
C GLY A 550 -6.22 0.67 -18.12
N GLY A 551 -6.42 1.96 -17.92
CA GLY A 551 -7.65 2.53 -17.38
C GLY A 551 -8.02 3.84 -18.06
N VAL A 552 -8.94 4.58 -17.45
CA VAL A 552 -9.36 5.92 -17.93
C VAL A 552 -8.49 7.05 -17.36
N GLN A 553 -7.54 6.72 -16.50
CA GLN A 553 -6.62 7.68 -15.85
C GLN A 553 -5.14 7.35 -16.14
N GLY A 554 -4.86 6.61 -17.19
CA GLY A 554 -3.53 6.15 -17.56
C GLY A 554 -3.37 4.64 -17.45
N MET A 555 -2.14 4.21 -17.26
CA MET A 555 -1.73 2.82 -17.24
C MET A 555 -0.90 2.54 -15.99
N ILE A 556 -0.96 1.32 -15.49
CA ILE A 556 -0.03 0.81 -14.48
C ILE A 556 0.72 -0.41 -15.00
N SER A 557 1.89 -0.65 -14.45
CA SER A 557 2.58 -1.93 -14.59
C SER A 557 3.06 -2.46 -13.26
N PHE A 558 3.20 -3.77 -13.20
CA PHE A 558 3.83 -4.47 -12.08
C PHE A 558 4.38 -5.82 -12.56
N HIS A 559 5.42 -6.30 -11.92
CA HIS A 559 5.87 -7.66 -12.15
C HIS A 559 5.01 -8.63 -11.34
N GLU A 560 4.48 -9.68 -12.00
CA GLU A 560 3.51 -10.60 -11.38
C GLU A 560 4.00 -11.20 -10.04
N LYS A 561 5.30 -11.50 -9.91
CA LYS A 561 5.92 -11.96 -8.65
C LYS A 561 5.66 -11.04 -7.46
N LYS A 562 5.48 -9.74 -7.68
CA LYS A 562 5.21 -8.78 -6.60
C LYS A 562 3.81 -8.91 -5.99
N LEU A 563 2.88 -9.56 -6.67
CA LEU A 563 1.56 -9.86 -6.11
C LEU A 563 1.62 -10.86 -4.94
N TYR A 564 2.69 -11.63 -4.83
CA TYR A 564 2.93 -12.61 -3.77
C TYR A 564 3.72 -12.04 -2.58
N PHE A 565 3.91 -10.72 -2.56
CA PHE A 565 4.56 -10.06 -1.44
C PHE A 565 3.74 -10.24 -0.17
N THR A 566 4.30 -10.93 0.82
CA THR A 566 3.72 -11.05 2.15
C THR A 566 4.31 -9.95 3.02
N PRO A 567 3.50 -9.00 3.50
CA PRO A 567 3.98 -7.98 4.42
C PRO A 567 4.62 -8.61 5.66
N LYS A 568 5.73 -8.05 6.13
CA LYS A 568 6.37 -8.48 7.37
C LYS A 568 5.38 -8.39 8.53
N SER A 569 5.47 -9.33 9.48
CA SER A 569 4.70 -9.26 10.71
C SER A 569 5.02 -7.97 11.47
N TYR A 570 4.04 -7.37 12.10
CA TYR A 570 4.18 -6.15 12.87
C TYR A 570 3.49 -6.29 14.23
N ASN A 571 3.82 -5.40 15.17
CA ASN A 571 3.22 -5.39 16.49
C ASN A 571 2.12 -4.32 16.56
N ILE A 572 1.05 -4.62 17.28
CA ILE A 572 0.07 -3.64 17.72
C ILE A 572 0.50 -3.18 19.12
N LEU A 573 0.67 -1.89 19.30
CA LEU A 573 1.09 -1.28 20.55
C LEU A 573 -0.05 -0.44 21.12
N LEU A 574 -0.29 -0.53 22.42
CA LEU A 574 -1.21 0.36 23.10
C LEU A 574 -0.48 1.70 23.34
N SER A 575 -1.01 2.77 22.77
CA SER A 575 -0.30 4.05 22.70
C SER A 575 -0.80 5.08 23.70
N ARG A 576 -2.09 5.01 24.06
CA ARG A 576 -2.74 6.08 24.85
C ARG A 576 -3.82 5.51 25.75
N LEU A 577 -3.90 5.99 26.98
CA LEU A 577 -4.99 5.74 27.92
C LEU A 577 -5.67 7.07 28.25
N ILE A 578 -6.98 7.12 28.09
CA ILE A 578 -7.78 8.29 28.48
C ILE A 578 -8.79 7.79 29.51
N VAL A 579 -8.85 8.42 30.68
CA VAL A 579 -9.80 8.08 31.75
C VAL A 579 -10.60 9.33 32.10
N ASN A 580 -11.93 9.21 32.07
CA ASN A 580 -12.87 10.33 32.30
C ASN A 580 -12.54 11.58 31.44
N GLY A 581 -12.11 11.36 30.18
CA GLY A 581 -11.78 12.42 29.24
C GLY A 581 -10.40 13.06 29.41
N LYS A 582 -9.59 12.61 30.36
CA LYS A 582 -8.22 13.08 30.58
C LYS A 582 -7.22 12.02 30.16
N GLU A 583 -6.18 12.42 29.45
CA GLU A 583 -5.08 11.53 29.09
C GLU A 583 -4.24 11.20 30.34
N VAL A 584 -3.94 9.91 30.51
CA VAL A 584 -3.15 9.39 31.64
C VAL A 584 -1.73 9.13 31.16
N THR A 585 -0.76 9.69 31.86
CA THR A 585 0.67 9.51 31.58
C THR A 585 1.39 8.89 32.79
N PRO A 586 2.57 8.27 32.59
CA PRO A 586 3.35 7.75 33.71
C PRO A 586 3.65 8.82 34.76
N ASP A 587 3.50 8.46 36.03
CA ASP A 587 3.75 9.31 37.19
C ASP A 587 2.87 10.59 37.27
N ASP A 588 1.71 10.63 36.61
CA ASP A 588 0.74 11.70 36.80
C ASP A 588 0.03 11.59 38.16
N GLU A 589 -0.82 12.56 38.49
CA GLU A 589 -1.55 12.61 39.75
C GLU A 589 -2.51 11.43 39.94
N THR A 590 -2.88 10.72 38.87
CA THR A 590 -3.80 9.59 38.95
C THR A 590 -3.15 8.31 39.48
N GLY A 591 -1.84 8.16 39.29
CA GLY A 591 -1.07 6.98 39.69
C GLY A 591 -1.47 5.67 38.97
N ILE A 592 -2.28 5.75 37.89
CA ILE A 592 -2.77 4.59 37.15
C ILE A 592 -1.64 3.92 36.38
N LEU A 593 -0.75 4.71 35.77
CA LEU A 593 0.38 4.22 35.00
C LEU A 593 1.70 4.51 35.70
N GLN A 594 2.50 3.46 35.90
CA GLN A 594 3.91 3.58 36.35
C GLN A 594 4.87 3.69 35.16
N TYR A 595 4.47 3.09 34.01
CA TYR A 595 5.22 3.04 32.76
C TYR A 595 4.29 3.40 31.62
N ALA A 596 4.86 3.73 30.45
CA ALA A 596 4.09 3.94 29.24
C ALA A 596 3.14 2.76 28.96
N LEU A 597 1.95 3.03 28.45
CA LEU A 597 0.90 2.01 28.27
C LEU A 597 1.37 0.80 27.46
N SER A 598 2.26 1.01 26.48
CA SER A 598 2.86 -0.06 25.67
C SER A 598 3.72 -1.05 26.46
N TYR A 599 4.19 -0.67 27.64
CA TYR A 599 4.97 -1.50 28.57
C TYR A 599 4.16 -1.95 29.79
N THR A 600 2.89 -1.54 29.89
CA THR A 600 2.00 -1.88 31.02
C THR A 600 1.17 -3.10 30.69
N GLN A 601 1.12 -4.07 31.58
CA GLN A 601 0.36 -5.32 31.42
C GLN A 601 -1.00 -5.29 32.14
N GLU A 602 -1.11 -4.48 33.18
CA GLU A 602 -2.31 -4.37 34.00
C GLU A 602 -2.50 -2.94 34.50
N ILE A 603 -3.75 -2.46 34.48
CA ILE A 603 -4.16 -1.19 35.07
C ILE A 603 -5.28 -1.41 36.09
N THR A 604 -5.30 -0.59 37.13
CA THR A 604 -6.37 -0.59 38.13
C THR A 604 -7.09 0.76 38.06
N LEU A 605 -8.40 0.72 37.92
CA LEU A 605 -9.29 1.89 37.87
C LEU A 605 -10.18 1.91 39.10
N GLU A 606 -10.42 3.10 39.65
CA GLU A 606 -11.40 3.32 40.71
C GLU A 606 -12.84 3.20 40.19
N ALA A 607 -13.80 3.04 41.09
CA ALA A 607 -15.20 2.83 40.74
C ALA A 607 -15.83 3.98 39.92
N ASP A 608 -15.35 5.20 40.08
CA ASP A 608 -15.78 6.39 39.35
C ASP A 608 -15.02 6.62 38.03
N GLN A 609 -13.99 5.78 37.76
CA GLN A 609 -13.18 5.78 36.53
C GLN A 609 -13.67 4.74 35.52
N ASN A 610 -14.98 4.60 35.39
CA ASN A 610 -15.63 3.57 34.56
C ASN A 610 -15.85 3.99 33.09
N ILE A 611 -15.33 5.14 32.69
CA ILE A 611 -15.29 5.63 31.31
C ILE A 611 -13.82 5.76 30.90
N PHE A 612 -13.39 4.91 30.01
CA PHE A 612 -12.02 4.97 29.52
C PHE A 612 -11.90 4.65 28.04
N SER A 613 -10.85 5.19 27.42
CA SER A 613 -10.51 4.95 26.03
C SER A 613 -9.09 4.44 25.93
N ILE A 614 -8.90 3.42 25.10
CA ILE A 614 -7.60 2.84 24.82
C ILE A 614 -7.24 3.15 23.37
N GLY A 615 -6.16 3.90 23.18
CA GLY A 615 -5.56 4.14 21.88
C GLY A 615 -4.57 3.04 21.53
N TYR A 616 -4.50 2.68 20.26
CA TYR A 616 -3.50 1.75 19.74
C TYR A 616 -2.80 2.34 18.53
N THR A 617 -1.61 1.84 18.25
CA THR A 617 -0.84 2.10 17.05
C THR A 617 -0.20 0.82 16.56
N THR A 618 0.29 0.81 15.34
CA THR A 618 0.98 -0.35 14.78
C THR A 618 2.41 0.02 14.42
N SER A 619 3.33 -0.92 14.49
CA SER A 619 4.70 -0.71 14.05
C SER A 619 4.86 -0.77 12.53
N ASN A 620 3.76 -0.97 11.77
CA ASN A 620 3.71 -0.88 10.32
C ASN A 620 2.54 0.02 9.89
N TYR A 621 2.83 1.28 9.64
CA TYR A 621 1.82 2.29 9.29
C TYR A 621 1.17 2.05 7.93
N ILE A 622 1.88 1.43 6.99
CA ILE A 622 1.37 1.14 5.64
C ILE A 622 0.40 -0.05 5.67
N SER A 623 0.80 -1.16 6.31
CA SER A 623 -0.08 -2.34 6.42
C SER A 623 -1.28 -2.08 7.32
N ALA A 624 -1.16 -1.27 8.35
CA ALA A 624 -2.26 -0.94 9.26
C ALA A 624 -3.47 -0.31 8.54
N ASN A 625 -3.22 0.45 7.48
CA ASN A 625 -4.31 1.03 6.68
C ASN A 625 -5.02 0.02 5.77
N ARG A 626 -4.42 -1.17 5.59
CA ARG A 626 -4.95 -2.25 4.74
C ARG A 626 -5.55 -3.39 5.55
N ASP A 627 -5.04 -3.60 6.77
CA ASP A 627 -5.46 -4.71 7.63
C ASP A 627 -6.68 -4.34 8.48
N LYS A 628 -7.60 -5.27 8.61
CA LYS A 628 -8.76 -5.14 9.48
C LYS A 628 -8.32 -5.40 10.92
N ILE A 629 -8.45 -4.39 11.80
CA ILE A 629 -8.15 -4.50 13.22
C ILE A 629 -9.40 -4.99 13.96
N LEU A 630 -9.22 -6.02 14.75
CA LEU A 630 -10.26 -6.64 15.57
C LEU A 630 -9.94 -6.45 17.05
N TYR A 631 -10.95 -6.17 17.86
CA TYR A 631 -10.81 -6.02 19.30
C TYR A 631 -11.97 -6.64 20.05
N ARG A 632 -11.74 -6.99 21.32
CA ARG A 632 -12.77 -7.41 22.27
C ARG A 632 -12.33 -7.04 23.69
N LEU A 633 -13.29 -6.99 24.60
CA LEU A 633 -13.05 -6.86 26.03
C LEU A 633 -13.57 -8.13 26.71
N GLU A 634 -12.67 -9.05 27.00
CA GLU A 634 -12.98 -10.28 27.74
C GLU A 634 -13.49 -9.92 29.14
N GLY A 635 -14.54 -10.57 29.59
CA GLY A 635 -15.29 -10.22 30.81
C GLY A 635 -16.48 -9.29 30.55
N PHE A 636 -16.53 -8.60 29.40
CA PHE A 636 -17.69 -7.81 28.95
C PHE A 636 -18.38 -8.49 27.76
N SER A 637 -17.61 -8.81 26.70
CA SER A 637 -18.10 -9.54 25.53
C SER A 637 -17.00 -10.42 24.95
N ASN A 638 -17.35 -11.62 24.50
CA ASN A 638 -16.44 -12.54 23.82
C ASN A 638 -16.46 -12.37 22.29
N GLU A 639 -17.37 -11.56 21.75
CA GLU A 639 -17.47 -11.32 20.32
C GLU A 639 -16.41 -10.32 19.85
N TRP A 640 -15.85 -10.58 18.65
CA TRP A 640 -14.90 -9.70 18.02
C TRP A 640 -15.62 -8.54 17.33
N SER A 641 -15.25 -7.33 17.66
CA SER A 641 -15.66 -6.11 16.99
C SER A 641 -14.55 -5.62 16.07
N SER A 642 -14.92 -4.96 14.96
CA SER A 642 -13.93 -4.36 14.06
C SER A 642 -13.86 -2.86 14.26
N VAL A 643 -12.65 -2.31 14.18
CA VAL A 643 -12.42 -0.87 14.21
C VAL A 643 -12.71 -0.28 12.82
N GLN A 644 -13.38 0.87 12.76
CA GLN A 644 -13.59 1.59 11.50
C GLN A 644 -12.25 2.17 11.01
N ARG A 645 -12.10 2.22 9.69
CA ARG A 645 -10.89 2.75 9.06
C ARG A 645 -10.63 4.20 9.52
N GLY A 646 -9.40 4.47 9.95
CA GLY A 646 -9.00 5.78 10.47
C GLY A 646 -9.27 6.01 11.96
N GLN A 647 -9.96 5.11 12.65
CA GLN A 647 -10.08 5.13 14.11
C GLN A 647 -8.93 4.34 14.74
N ASN A 648 -8.32 4.91 15.75
CA ASN A 648 -7.24 4.30 16.54
C ASN A 648 -7.50 4.35 18.05
N ILE A 649 -8.73 4.69 18.45
CA ILE A 649 -9.16 4.79 19.84
C ILE A 649 -10.46 4.00 20.03
N ILE A 650 -10.52 3.17 21.06
CA ILE A 650 -11.65 2.36 21.43
C ILE A 650 -12.11 2.79 22.82
N THR A 651 -13.39 3.17 22.95
CA THR A 651 -13.95 3.71 24.18
C THR A 651 -14.95 2.73 24.80
N TYR A 652 -14.84 2.54 26.10
CA TYR A 652 -15.78 1.80 26.93
C TYR A 652 -16.39 2.73 27.96
N THR A 653 -17.69 2.57 28.21
CA THR A 653 -18.44 3.39 29.16
C THR A 653 -19.28 2.51 30.08
N ASN A 654 -19.44 2.93 31.32
CA ASN A 654 -20.34 2.30 32.29
C ASN A 654 -20.07 0.81 32.54
N LEU A 655 -18.78 0.44 32.64
CA LEU A 655 -18.43 -0.91 33.03
C LEU A 655 -18.64 -1.13 34.54
N ASN A 656 -19.17 -2.30 34.88
CA ASN A 656 -19.30 -2.70 36.28
C ASN A 656 -17.94 -3.00 36.93
N PRO A 657 -17.82 -2.90 38.27
CA PRO A 657 -16.64 -3.40 38.95
C PRO A 657 -16.32 -4.87 38.60
N GLY A 658 -15.05 -5.16 38.28
CA GLY A 658 -14.65 -6.48 37.83
C GLY A 658 -13.29 -6.52 37.18
N ASN A 659 -12.93 -7.71 36.69
CA ASN A 659 -11.68 -7.94 35.97
C ASN A 659 -11.99 -8.15 34.50
N TYR A 660 -11.34 -7.38 33.66
CA TYR A 660 -11.48 -7.39 32.22
C TYR A 660 -10.12 -7.60 31.55
N THR A 661 -10.11 -8.11 30.33
CA THR A 661 -8.90 -8.12 29.49
C THR A 661 -9.23 -7.53 28.15
N PHE A 662 -8.63 -6.40 27.84
CA PHE A 662 -8.70 -5.82 26.50
C PHE A 662 -7.75 -6.59 25.59
N VAL A 663 -8.27 -7.06 24.44
CA VAL A 663 -7.51 -7.80 23.44
C VAL A 663 -7.70 -7.15 22.10
N VAL A 664 -6.60 -6.88 21.42
CA VAL A 664 -6.58 -6.32 20.05
C VAL A 664 -5.67 -7.14 19.15
N LYS A 665 -6.13 -7.45 17.93
CA LYS A 665 -5.37 -8.19 16.92
C LYS A 665 -5.74 -7.73 15.50
N THR A 666 -5.01 -8.19 14.51
CA THR A 666 -5.43 -8.10 13.10
C THR A 666 -6.24 -9.34 12.71
N HIS A 667 -6.86 -9.31 11.54
CA HIS A 667 -7.50 -10.48 10.95
C HIS A 667 -6.50 -11.59 10.52
N ARG A 668 -5.19 -11.28 10.51
CA ARG A 668 -4.12 -12.23 10.16
C ARG A 668 -3.69 -12.99 11.40
N ASP A 669 -3.74 -14.30 11.35
CA ASP A 669 -3.38 -15.18 12.48
C ASP A 669 -1.89 -15.14 12.83
N GLU A 670 -1.03 -14.68 11.92
CA GLU A 670 0.42 -14.56 12.11
C GLU A 670 0.84 -13.42 13.07
N ILE A 671 -0.08 -12.49 13.38
CA ILE A 671 0.21 -11.32 14.20
C ILE A 671 -0.24 -11.59 15.65
N LYS A 672 0.70 -11.40 16.58
CA LYS A 672 0.43 -11.61 18.00
C LYS A 672 -0.66 -10.68 18.52
N GLU A 673 -1.56 -11.24 19.34
CA GLU A 673 -2.54 -10.46 20.09
C GLU A 673 -1.83 -9.59 21.13
N THR A 674 -2.27 -8.34 21.25
CA THR A 674 -1.86 -7.45 22.35
C THR A 674 -2.94 -7.44 23.40
N ARG A 675 -2.56 -7.63 24.65
CA ARG A 675 -3.47 -7.80 25.79
C ARG A 675 -3.16 -6.80 26.90
N LEU A 676 -4.20 -6.22 27.52
CA LEU A 676 -4.12 -5.36 28.69
C LEU A 676 -5.16 -5.81 29.70
N LYS A 677 -4.73 -6.17 30.92
CA LYS A 677 -5.63 -6.46 32.02
C LYS A 677 -6.13 -5.18 32.65
N ILE A 678 -7.42 -5.12 32.93
CA ILE A 678 -8.10 -3.95 33.47
C ILE A 678 -8.91 -4.41 34.67
N ARG A 679 -8.60 -3.86 35.83
CA ARG A 679 -9.32 -4.13 37.07
C ARG A 679 -10.05 -2.87 37.50
N ILE A 680 -11.38 -2.93 37.54
CA ILE A 680 -12.23 -1.84 38.06
C ILE A 680 -12.63 -2.20 39.50
N LEU A 681 -12.23 -1.36 40.45
CA LEU A 681 -12.52 -1.57 41.87
C LEU A 681 -13.99 -1.27 42.16
N PRO A 682 -14.63 -2.04 43.10
CA PRO A 682 -15.96 -1.71 43.57
C PRO A 682 -15.93 -0.41 44.37
N PRO A 683 -17.03 0.36 44.38
CA PRO A 683 -17.15 1.52 45.24
C PRO A 683 -17.08 1.07 46.71
N TRP A 684 -16.58 1.95 47.59
CA TRP A 684 -16.32 1.62 48.99
C TRP A 684 -17.53 0.99 49.70
N TYR A 685 -18.74 1.38 49.32
CA TYR A 685 -19.98 0.89 49.90
C TYR A 685 -20.40 -0.54 49.43
N GLU A 686 -19.75 -1.08 48.41
CA GLU A 686 -19.90 -2.43 47.88
C GLU A 686 -18.73 -3.36 48.29
N THR A 687 -17.85 -2.90 49.14
CA THR A 687 -16.73 -3.73 49.63
C THR A 687 -17.18 -4.66 50.76
N TRP A 688 -16.47 -5.80 50.99
CA TRP A 688 -16.80 -6.78 52.01
C TRP A 688 -16.87 -6.18 53.42
N TRP A 689 -16.01 -5.20 53.73
CA TRP A 689 -16.01 -4.53 55.02
C TRP A 689 -17.17 -3.55 55.17
N ALA A 690 -17.65 -2.93 54.08
CA ALA A 690 -18.86 -2.10 54.08
C ALA A 690 -20.10 -2.98 54.40
N TYR A 691 -20.20 -4.17 53.79
CA TYR A 691 -21.27 -5.11 54.12
C TYR A 691 -21.17 -5.55 55.60
N LEU A 692 -19.98 -5.73 56.18
CA LEU A 692 -19.81 -6.03 57.60
C LEU A 692 -20.36 -4.89 58.45
N ILE A 693 -20.04 -3.62 58.09
CA ILE A 693 -20.59 -2.44 58.78
C ILE A 693 -22.12 -2.38 58.66
N TYR A 694 -22.67 -2.68 57.50
CA TYR A 694 -24.13 -2.74 57.33
C TYR A 694 -24.77 -3.80 58.22
N ILE A 695 -24.21 -5.00 58.28
CA ILE A 695 -24.69 -6.10 59.16
C ILE A 695 -24.62 -5.67 60.63
N ILE A 696 -23.50 -5.07 61.06
CA ILE A 696 -23.32 -4.59 62.47
C ILE A 696 -24.31 -3.46 62.73
N SER A 697 -24.49 -2.50 61.79
CA SER A 697 -25.41 -1.40 61.96
C SER A 697 -26.87 -1.87 62.06
N VAL A 698 -27.28 -2.76 61.18
CA VAL A 698 -28.63 -3.37 61.21
C VAL A 698 -28.82 -4.19 62.48
N GLY A 699 -27.82 -4.97 62.87
CA GLY A 699 -27.83 -5.73 64.13
C GLY A 699 -27.94 -4.83 65.36
N SER A 700 -27.17 -3.76 65.40
CA SER A 700 -27.23 -2.77 66.48
C SER A 700 -28.60 -2.04 66.55
N LEU A 701 -29.17 -1.71 65.40
CA LEU A 701 -30.51 -1.11 65.30
C LEU A 701 -31.59 -2.09 65.81
N LEU A 702 -31.49 -3.34 65.41
CA LEU A 702 -32.40 -4.41 65.92
C LEU A 702 -32.31 -4.58 67.43
N LEU A 703 -31.10 -4.65 67.99
CA LEU A 703 -30.84 -4.72 69.40
C LEU A 703 -31.41 -3.52 70.15
N TYR A 704 -31.22 -2.29 69.60
CA TYR A 704 -31.80 -1.09 70.12
C TYR A 704 -33.31 -1.13 70.10
N LEU A 705 -33.96 -1.52 69.00
CA LEU A 705 -35.41 -1.65 68.90
C LEU A 705 -35.96 -2.69 69.86
N ILE A 706 -35.27 -3.85 70.04
CA ILE A 706 -35.62 -4.85 71.02
C ILE A 706 -35.52 -4.28 72.45
N HIS A 707 -34.41 -3.56 72.77
CA HIS A 707 -34.23 -2.93 74.05
C HIS A 707 -35.30 -1.87 74.29
N ALA A 708 -35.58 -1.01 73.33
CA ALA A 708 -36.62 0.00 73.44
C ALA A 708 -38.02 -0.61 73.59
N TYR A 709 -38.31 -1.71 72.89
CA TYR A 709 -39.55 -2.46 73.03
C TYR A 709 -39.68 -3.06 74.40
N ASN A 710 -38.61 -3.74 74.90
CA ASN A 710 -38.59 -4.33 76.25
C ASN A 710 -38.70 -3.25 77.37
N SER A 711 -38.03 -2.09 77.13
CA SER A 711 -38.14 -0.94 78.07
C SER A 711 -39.57 -0.38 78.14
N ARG A 712 -40.27 -0.28 76.97
CA ARG A 712 -41.67 0.11 76.92
C ARG A 712 -42.62 -0.93 77.62
N ILE A 713 -42.31 -2.23 77.46
CA ILE A 713 -43.06 -3.26 78.20
C ILE A 713 -42.87 -3.09 79.66
N ARG A 714 -41.62 -2.97 80.13
CA ARG A 714 -41.29 -2.77 81.56
C ARG A 714 -41.96 -1.54 82.14
N LEU A 715 -41.95 -0.43 81.36
CA LEU A 715 -42.61 0.78 81.76
C LEU A 715 -44.15 0.60 81.86
N ARG A 716 -44.74 -0.13 80.93
CA ARG A 716 -46.18 -0.48 80.97
C ARG A 716 -46.52 -1.39 82.13
N GLU A 717 -45.68 -2.32 82.44
CA GLU A 717 -45.84 -3.16 83.61
C GLU A 717 -45.69 -2.38 84.93
N SER A 718 -44.68 -1.52 85.04
CA SER A 718 -44.48 -0.65 86.20
C SER A 718 -45.67 0.27 86.42
N LEU A 719 -46.18 0.87 85.34
CA LEU A 719 -47.39 1.69 85.39
C LEU A 719 -48.68 0.92 85.76
N LYS A 720 -48.78 -0.33 85.37
CA LYS A 720 -49.84 -1.23 85.82
C LYS A 720 -49.69 -1.54 87.26
N TYR A 721 -48.47 -1.79 87.74
CA TYR A 721 -48.21 -2.03 89.18
C TYR A 721 -48.52 -0.77 90.01
N GLU A 722 -48.09 0.43 89.57
CA GLU A 722 -48.42 1.64 90.27
C GLU A 722 -49.91 1.92 90.29
N LYS A 723 -50.57 1.71 89.13
CA LYS A 723 -52.03 1.89 89.05
C LYS A 723 -52.77 0.92 90.01
N LYS A 724 -52.33 -0.33 90.06
CA LYS A 724 -52.90 -1.35 91.00
C LYS A 724 -52.55 -0.97 92.42
N HIS A 725 -51.37 -0.47 92.72
CA HIS A 725 -50.98 -0.02 94.05
C HIS A 725 -51.79 1.20 94.51
N ILE A 726 -52.10 2.16 93.55
CA ILE A 726 -52.97 3.27 93.82
C ILE A 726 -54.43 2.76 94.06
N GLU A 727 -54.96 1.87 93.24
CA GLU A 727 -56.28 1.28 93.44
C GLU A 727 -56.37 0.52 94.77
N ASP A 728 -55.31 -0.24 95.19
CA ASP A 728 -55.25 -0.91 96.46
C ASP A 728 -55.14 0.08 97.63
N LEU A 729 -54.45 1.21 97.49
CA LEU A 729 -54.40 2.28 98.47
C LEU A 729 -55.75 3.03 98.59
N GLU A 730 -56.40 3.30 97.45
CA GLU A 730 -57.73 3.90 97.44
C GLU A 730 -58.78 2.94 98.10
N ALA A 731 -58.73 1.62 97.85
CA ALA A 731 -59.54 0.62 98.51
C ALA A 731 -59.27 0.56 100.04
N LEU A 732 -58.03 0.66 100.49
CA LEU A 732 -57.68 0.73 101.89
C LEU A 732 -58.15 2.05 102.58
N ASN A 733 -58.17 3.19 101.83
CA ASN A 733 -58.73 4.49 102.33
C ASN A 733 -60.27 4.52 102.43
N GLN A 734 -60.97 3.71 101.59
CA GLN A 734 -62.44 3.58 101.66
C GLN A 734 -62.88 2.60 102.74
N SER A 735 -62.00 1.81 103.36
CA SER A 735 -62.29 0.86 104.41
C SER A 735 -61.96 1.34 105.83
N LYS A 736 -61.59 2.59 106.01
CA LYS A 736 -61.44 3.35 107.22
C LYS A 736 -62.60 4.34 107.25
#